data_a0d64551f7f927189e7fd9d317d195a5
#
_entry.id   a0d64551f7f927189e7fd9d317d195a5
#
_cell.length_a   1.000
_cell.length_b   1.000
_cell.length_c   1.000
_cell.angle_alpha   90.00
_cell.angle_beta   90.00
_cell.angle_gamma   90.00
#
_symmetry.space_group_name_H-M   'P 1'
#
loop_
_entity.id
_entity.type
_entity.pdbx_description
1 polymer ?
#
loop_
_entity_poly.entity_id
_entity_poly.type
_entity_poly.pdbx_seq_one_letter_code
_entity_poly.pdbx_strand_id
1 'polypeptide(L)'
;MKAKKQSFIYICLILLLCCAQSIGQPLVRSRHYSVRDGLSSGVVNTIVQDKTGYLWLGTNLGLTRFDGYHFINFYYDIEGHRQMKNVVGIAEDAQHVRLLLDVSGSQPLCFSLAHMRFVPSGTVRFSIDRRPQEQAYSRLKALGVTPHNMTGRRVYVHAATMDDGTEVFGTTEDGLYIHKKGELRVEHYTASSASSLLETNYVNDVMKDASGTLWIATTYGGICQLIANDFGQQWHTPQGADAPAGANSVRALCQADGNTVAVAAMDGTVYSYNLDTQQWQRLFRKAFRTYSMAVDGRGRLWAGTRGGGVWVNDRCLNETDGLRARQIYDIAMAPDGTVWLGTLDGGLVKAVEKADGHFAFTTYMKGEAVRELSVGRGGIIWVATSDGVYKVKRGRVFKVAALENVICISHDSKGTVWVGTIGHGLVRIDADGHRTAMTTDEGLVDNSVKCVDVVDDSTIVIGTDGGASIISTHNGNSRDYTCRSVYSPLGAMGDVYNENAILHTRDGRVLIGCANGFVELRALHGRVSGHRHANVPHITCIEVNGKPVFPDAAKVLRLDHRQGNLKIFFSSFDYRDLASVTYSFWLEGADKGWRASVRDNMALYGNLPPGHYKFHLRSHCPAKGWSKEEVFDIDIAQPWWWTWWARTAYLLLACLLMGYEWRQYQQRLSLRRQLDSRLTTLYSATSMEKTDAEQADENEPKNDGCVLSDEPEPDNVRKQADREFLDKLDRIILEHLQDESLDVNFLARELCMSYSTLHRRMKALTGMTANGYVRKHRLAKAMQLLRSGHSVTEVSAMCGFNTPSYFTRCFKSEYGVLPSEV
;
A
#
# COMPACT_ATOMS: atom_id res chain seq x y z
N MET A 1 40.20 -55.51 -15.72
CA MET A 1 40.68 -54.22 -15.16
C MET A 1 40.28 -52.98 -15.97
N LYS A 2 40.33 -53.01 -17.32
CA LYS A 2 39.90 -51.81 -18.15
C LYS A 2 38.43 -51.43 -18.02
N ALA A 3 37.49 -52.39 -17.96
CA ALA A 3 36.05 -52.08 -17.86
C ALA A 3 35.65 -51.42 -16.52
N LYS A 4 36.27 -51.78 -15.38
CA LYS A 4 36.04 -51.14 -14.08
C LYS A 4 36.57 -49.70 -14.01
N LYS A 5 37.66 -49.38 -14.75
CA LYS A 5 38.14 -48.00 -14.85
C LYS A 5 37.23 -47.11 -15.68
N GLN A 6 36.65 -47.64 -16.76
CA GLN A 6 35.68 -46.88 -17.56
C GLN A 6 34.40 -46.63 -16.82
N SER A 7 33.83 -47.60 -16.08
CA SER A 7 32.65 -47.40 -15.24
C SER A 7 32.89 -46.37 -14.11
N PHE A 8 34.10 -46.39 -13.51
CA PHE A 8 34.43 -45.40 -12.47
C PHE A 8 34.54 -43.98 -13.05
N ILE A 9 35.12 -43.83 -14.27
CA ILE A 9 35.18 -42.54 -14.95
C ILE A 9 33.78 -42.05 -15.32
N TYR A 10 32.87 -42.92 -15.80
CA TYR A 10 31.48 -42.56 -16.07
C TYR A 10 30.71 -42.19 -14.83
N ILE A 11 30.93 -42.90 -13.71
CA ILE A 11 30.30 -42.54 -12.41
C ILE A 11 30.87 -41.21 -11.88
N CYS A 12 32.18 -40.94 -12.02
CA CYS A 12 32.75 -39.64 -11.66
C CYS A 12 32.28 -38.51 -12.59
N LEU A 13 32.08 -38.78 -13.89
CA LEU A 13 31.50 -37.81 -14.84
C LEU A 13 30.02 -37.53 -14.56
N ILE A 14 29.24 -38.56 -14.20
CA ILE A 14 27.85 -38.41 -13.78
C ILE A 14 27.76 -37.70 -12.44
N LEU A 15 28.63 -38.00 -11.48
CA LEU A 15 28.72 -37.25 -10.21
C LEU A 15 29.18 -35.79 -10.42
N LEU A 16 30.10 -35.51 -11.35
CA LEU A 16 30.49 -34.16 -11.74
C LEU A 16 29.37 -33.42 -12.49
N LEU A 17 28.61 -34.12 -13.33
CA LEU A 17 27.41 -33.55 -13.98
C LEU A 17 26.22 -33.32 -12.98
N CYS A 18 26.07 -34.15 -11.96
CA CYS A 18 25.09 -33.92 -10.88
C CYS A 18 25.53 -32.83 -9.90
N CYS A 19 26.81 -32.54 -9.75
CA CYS A 19 27.32 -31.41 -8.96
C CYS A 19 27.25 -30.06 -9.68
N ALA A 20 26.87 -30.03 -10.97
CA ALA A 20 26.87 -28.80 -11.79
C ALA A 20 25.51 -28.08 -11.90
N GLN A 21 24.54 -28.38 -11.04
CA GLN A 21 23.30 -27.58 -10.92
C GLN A 21 23.26 -26.86 -9.58
N SER A 22 24.27 -26.05 -9.29
CA SER A 22 24.08 -24.87 -8.48
C SER A 22 23.38 -23.84 -9.39
N ILE A 23 22.08 -23.87 -9.42
CA ILE A 23 21.29 -22.81 -10.05
C ILE A 23 21.58 -21.56 -9.22
N GLY A 24 22.48 -20.72 -9.74
CA GLY A 24 22.69 -19.38 -9.22
C GLY A 24 21.33 -18.68 -9.25
N GLN A 25 20.76 -18.41 -8.08
CA GLN A 25 19.47 -17.73 -8.01
C GLN A 25 19.61 -16.29 -8.54
N PRO A 26 18.57 -15.74 -9.19
CA PRO A 26 18.67 -14.43 -9.80
C PRO A 26 18.94 -13.37 -8.75
N LEU A 27 19.98 -12.59 -8.95
CA LEU A 27 20.37 -11.44 -8.14
C LEU A 27 19.40 -10.25 -8.35
N VAL A 28 18.20 -10.50 -8.90
CA VAL A 28 17.32 -9.46 -9.44
C VAL A 28 15.88 -9.76 -9.05
N ARG A 29 15.17 -8.78 -8.52
CA ARG A 29 13.72 -8.83 -8.34
C ARG A 29 13.03 -8.51 -9.65
N SER A 30 12.06 -9.33 -10.08
CA SER A 30 11.23 -9.07 -11.25
C SER A 30 9.81 -8.67 -10.86
N ARG A 31 9.25 -7.69 -11.57
CA ARG A 31 7.83 -7.33 -11.52
C ARG A 31 7.31 -7.25 -12.95
N HIS A 32 6.21 -7.91 -13.21
CA HIS A 32 5.59 -7.94 -14.53
C HIS A 32 4.37 -7.03 -14.56
N TYR A 33 4.22 -6.32 -15.67
CA TYR A 33 3.06 -5.47 -15.95
C TYR A 33 2.45 -5.89 -17.28
N SER A 34 1.18 -6.16 -17.24
CA SER A 34 0.40 -6.72 -18.34
C SER A 34 -0.80 -5.83 -18.70
N VAL A 35 -1.63 -6.29 -19.61
CA VAL A 35 -2.92 -5.64 -19.93
C VAL A 35 -3.84 -5.56 -18.71
N ARG A 36 -3.71 -6.47 -17.74
CA ARG A 36 -4.50 -6.46 -16.48
C ARG A 36 -4.15 -5.25 -15.59
N ASP A 37 -2.92 -4.76 -15.73
CA ASP A 37 -2.42 -3.60 -14.99
C ASP A 37 -2.73 -2.27 -15.70
N GLY A 38 -3.37 -2.31 -16.88
CA GLY A 38 -3.76 -1.15 -17.67
C GLY A 38 -2.90 -0.87 -18.91
N LEU A 39 -1.91 -1.72 -19.21
CA LEU A 39 -1.13 -1.62 -20.44
C LEU A 39 -2.02 -1.82 -21.68
N SER A 40 -1.78 -1.06 -22.75
CA SER A 40 -2.60 -1.10 -23.98
C SER A 40 -2.56 -2.47 -24.67
N SER A 41 -1.42 -3.17 -24.58
CA SER A 41 -1.18 -4.46 -25.25
C SER A 41 -0.12 -5.27 -24.53
N GLY A 42 -0.21 -6.60 -24.59
CA GLY A 42 0.87 -7.51 -24.18
C GLY A 42 2.07 -7.50 -25.14
N VAL A 43 1.99 -6.86 -26.30
CA VAL A 43 3.11 -6.71 -27.24
C VAL A 43 3.67 -5.30 -27.11
N VAL A 44 4.83 -5.19 -26.47
CA VAL A 44 5.60 -3.96 -26.34
C VAL A 44 6.84 -4.05 -27.19
N ASN A 45 7.01 -3.13 -28.13
CA ASN A 45 8.09 -3.16 -29.10
C ASN A 45 9.33 -2.37 -28.66
N THR A 46 9.11 -1.27 -27.94
CA THR A 46 10.18 -0.37 -27.51
C THR A 46 9.79 0.35 -26.24
N ILE A 47 10.79 0.75 -25.45
CA ILE A 47 10.61 1.46 -24.19
C ILE A 47 11.66 2.58 -24.08
N VAL A 48 11.22 3.78 -23.72
CA VAL A 48 12.07 4.97 -23.58
C VAL A 48 11.64 5.74 -22.33
N GLN A 49 12.60 6.30 -21.60
CA GLN A 49 12.34 7.25 -20.52
C GLN A 49 12.55 8.68 -21.05
N ASP A 50 11.56 9.56 -20.86
CA ASP A 50 11.72 10.98 -21.18
C ASP A 50 12.49 11.73 -20.09
N LYS A 51 12.85 12.97 -20.38
CA LYS A 51 13.60 13.82 -19.45
C LYS A 51 12.83 14.13 -18.15
N THR A 52 11.52 14.08 -18.15
CA THR A 52 10.67 14.29 -16.96
C THR A 52 10.70 13.07 -16.05
N GLY A 53 10.91 11.88 -16.62
CA GLY A 53 10.94 10.61 -15.90
C GLY A 53 9.87 9.60 -16.32
N TYR A 54 8.90 9.98 -17.16
CA TYR A 54 7.90 9.04 -17.66
C TYR A 54 8.51 7.97 -18.53
N LEU A 55 8.00 6.75 -18.41
CA LEU A 55 8.27 5.70 -19.37
C LEU A 55 7.25 5.72 -20.51
N TRP A 56 7.75 5.70 -21.72
CA TRP A 56 6.96 5.66 -22.95
C TRP A 56 7.14 4.33 -23.64
N LEU A 57 6.04 3.67 -23.90
CA LEU A 57 5.99 2.32 -24.44
C LEU A 57 5.37 2.35 -25.83
N GLY A 58 6.11 1.90 -26.82
CA GLY A 58 5.58 1.65 -28.15
C GLY A 58 4.97 0.26 -28.23
N THR A 59 3.68 0.18 -28.49
CA THR A 59 2.96 -1.09 -28.55
C THR A 59 2.38 -1.33 -29.93
N ASN A 60 1.89 -2.52 -30.21
CA ASN A 60 1.17 -2.80 -31.45
C ASN A 60 -0.21 -2.13 -31.50
N LEU A 61 -0.69 -1.53 -30.40
CA LEU A 61 -1.97 -0.82 -30.30
C LEU A 61 -1.82 0.69 -30.07
N GLY A 62 -0.62 1.25 -30.18
CA GLY A 62 -0.35 2.67 -30.03
C GLY A 62 0.74 2.99 -29.03
N LEU A 63 0.67 4.21 -28.48
CA LEU A 63 1.62 4.74 -27.53
C LEU A 63 1.02 4.66 -26.11
N THR A 64 1.81 4.21 -25.14
CA THR A 64 1.42 4.15 -23.75
C THR A 64 2.43 4.91 -22.89
N ARG A 65 1.96 5.71 -21.92
CA ARG A 65 2.77 6.38 -20.90
C ARG A 65 2.59 5.70 -19.56
N PHE A 66 3.67 5.52 -18.80
CA PHE A 66 3.67 4.95 -17.46
C PHE A 66 4.39 5.89 -16.47
N ASP A 67 3.79 6.14 -15.33
CA ASP A 67 4.33 7.01 -14.28
C ASP A 67 4.81 6.24 -13.03
N GLY A 68 4.80 4.91 -13.10
CA GLY A 68 5.13 4.02 -11.98
C GLY A 68 3.91 3.43 -11.30
N TYR A 69 2.77 4.07 -11.43
CA TYR A 69 1.49 3.65 -10.83
C TYR A 69 0.41 3.38 -11.86
N HIS A 70 0.29 4.24 -12.90
CA HIS A 70 -0.80 4.20 -13.86
C HIS A 70 -0.29 4.19 -15.30
N PHE A 71 -0.97 3.41 -16.14
CA PHE A 71 -0.79 3.43 -17.59
C PHE A 71 -1.82 4.36 -18.22
N ILE A 72 -1.37 5.27 -19.09
CA ILE A 72 -2.21 6.13 -19.91
C ILE A 72 -1.98 5.80 -21.38
N ASN A 73 -3.03 5.39 -22.06
CA ASN A 73 -2.96 4.88 -23.42
C ASN A 73 -3.49 5.91 -24.43
N PHE A 74 -2.75 6.14 -25.51
CA PHE A 74 -3.06 7.10 -26.56
C PHE A 74 -3.38 6.34 -27.86
N TYR A 75 -4.67 6.31 -28.21
CA TYR A 75 -5.21 5.55 -29.34
C TYR A 75 -5.67 6.39 -30.51
N TYR A 76 -5.67 7.73 -30.38
CA TYR A 76 -6.26 8.64 -31.34
C TYR A 76 -5.19 9.31 -32.21
N ASP A 77 -5.48 9.45 -33.53
CA ASP A 77 -4.63 10.17 -34.43
C ASP A 77 -4.80 11.70 -34.32
N ILE A 78 -4.17 12.43 -35.27
CA ILE A 78 -4.23 13.91 -35.35
C ILE A 78 -5.65 14.42 -35.56
N GLU A 79 -6.48 13.64 -36.28
CA GLU A 79 -7.86 14.00 -36.62
C GLU A 79 -8.87 13.54 -35.57
N GLY A 80 -8.41 12.89 -34.52
CA GLY A 80 -9.26 12.39 -33.44
C GLY A 80 -9.95 11.05 -33.75
N HIS A 81 -9.55 10.39 -34.85
CA HIS A 81 -10.02 9.04 -35.15
C HIS A 81 -9.24 8.02 -34.32
N ARG A 82 -9.93 6.99 -33.81
CA ARG A 82 -9.29 5.89 -33.11
C ARG A 82 -8.51 5.02 -34.09
N GLN A 83 -7.20 5.21 -34.17
CA GLN A 83 -6.31 4.39 -34.98
C GLN A 83 -5.33 3.63 -34.08
N MET A 84 -5.44 2.31 -34.10
CA MET A 84 -4.46 1.43 -33.45
C MET A 84 -3.26 1.29 -34.40
N LYS A 85 -2.16 1.98 -34.12
CA LYS A 85 -0.94 1.93 -34.94
C LYS A 85 0.16 1.19 -34.17
N ASN A 86 0.85 0.30 -34.87
CA ASN A 86 1.99 -0.43 -34.33
C ASN A 86 3.22 0.51 -34.26
N VAL A 87 3.52 0.99 -33.04
CA VAL A 87 4.69 1.83 -32.76
C VAL A 87 5.88 0.91 -32.50
N VAL A 88 6.87 0.96 -33.38
CA VAL A 88 8.06 0.09 -33.34
C VAL A 88 9.32 0.81 -32.88
N GLY A 89 9.31 2.14 -32.78
CA GLY A 89 10.41 2.93 -32.25
C GLY A 89 9.93 4.26 -31.69
N ILE A 90 10.61 4.73 -30.65
CA ILE A 90 10.38 6.01 -29.99
C ILE A 90 11.73 6.71 -29.82
N ALA A 91 11.78 8.00 -30.11
CA ALA A 91 12.89 8.87 -29.73
C ALA A 91 12.37 10.23 -29.28
N GLU A 92 13.02 10.83 -28.28
CA GLU A 92 12.74 12.19 -27.85
C GLU A 92 13.47 13.19 -28.77
N ASP A 93 12.84 14.32 -29.13
CA ASP A 93 13.48 15.36 -29.93
C ASP A 93 14.56 16.11 -29.13
N ALA A 94 15.47 16.82 -29.82
CA ALA A 94 16.57 17.53 -29.19
C ALA A 94 16.14 18.65 -28.23
N GLN A 95 14.92 19.15 -28.36
CA GLN A 95 14.33 20.16 -27.47
C GLN A 95 13.53 19.52 -26.29
N HIS A 96 13.39 18.21 -26.24
CA HIS A 96 12.60 17.46 -25.24
C HIS A 96 11.12 17.90 -25.14
N VAL A 97 10.51 18.30 -26.26
CA VAL A 97 9.12 18.74 -26.35
C VAL A 97 8.23 17.79 -27.14
N ARG A 98 8.83 16.86 -27.88
CA ARG A 98 8.11 15.90 -28.73
C ARG A 98 8.75 14.52 -28.68
N LEU A 99 7.89 13.50 -28.85
CA LEU A 99 8.34 12.15 -29.18
C LEU A 99 8.20 11.94 -30.69
N LEU A 100 9.25 11.42 -31.28
CA LEU A 100 9.29 10.97 -32.66
C LEU A 100 8.98 9.47 -32.67
N LEU A 101 7.94 9.06 -33.41
CA LEU A 101 7.44 7.71 -33.40
C LEU A 101 7.63 7.06 -34.77
N ASP A 102 8.33 5.93 -34.79
CA ASP A 102 8.35 5.05 -35.96
C ASP A 102 7.16 4.11 -35.89
N VAL A 103 6.34 4.14 -36.94
CA VAL A 103 5.10 3.38 -37.04
C VAL A 103 5.20 2.43 -38.20
N SER A 104 5.05 1.14 -37.95
CA SER A 104 5.13 0.11 -38.98
C SER A 104 4.14 0.35 -40.12
N GLY A 105 4.66 0.42 -41.34
CA GLY A 105 3.85 0.58 -42.55
C GLY A 105 3.23 1.98 -42.73
N SER A 106 3.69 2.99 -42.01
CA SER A 106 3.18 4.36 -42.08
C SER A 106 4.32 5.38 -42.02
N GLN A 107 4.02 6.65 -42.33
CA GLN A 107 4.93 7.76 -42.14
C GLN A 107 5.17 7.95 -40.63
N PRO A 108 6.37 8.38 -40.19
CA PRO A 108 6.64 8.70 -38.80
C PRO A 108 5.64 9.71 -38.24
N LEU A 109 5.25 9.53 -36.97
CA LEU A 109 4.36 10.44 -36.28
C LEU A 109 5.13 11.22 -35.20
N CYS A 110 4.61 12.39 -34.85
CA CYS A 110 5.08 13.14 -33.70
C CYS A 110 4.02 13.20 -32.62
N PHE A 111 4.45 13.13 -31.37
CA PHE A 111 3.59 13.28 -30.21
C PHE A 111 4.09 14.46 -29.37
N SER A 112 3.23 15.44 -29.10
CA SER A 112 3.56 16.61 -28.28
C SER A 112 3.45 16.29 -26.79
N LEU A 113 4.56 16.41 -26.05
CA LEU A 113 4.58 16.20 -24.61
C LEU A 113 3.84 17.32 -23.85
N ALA A 114 3.83 18.54 -24.39
CA ALA A 114 3.12 19.68 -23.79
C ALA A 114 1.60 19.57 -23.92
N HIS A 115 1.10 19.03 -25.03
CA HIS A 115 -0.34 18.93 -25.31
C HIS A 115 -0.91 17.52 -25.15
N MET A 116 -0.05 16.54 -24.86
CA MET A 116 -0.40 15.10 -24.71
C MET A 116 -1.26 14.59 -25.87
N ARG A 117 -0.88 14.94 -27.12
CA ARG A 117 -1.58 14.52 -28.34
C ARG A 117 -0.64 14.39 -29.53
N PHE A 118 -1.08 13.63 -30.52
CA PHE A 118 -0.39 13.54 -31.79
C PHE A 118 -0.45 14.87 -32.53
N VAL A 119 0.66 15.23 -33.20
CA VAL A 119 0.82 16.43 -33.98
C VAL A 119 1.42 16.09 -35.36
N PRO A 120 1.22 16.91 -36.38
CA PRO A 120 1.85 16.70 -37.69
C PRO A 120 3.37 16.60 -37.56
N SER A 121 3.97 15.60 -38.21
CA SER A 121 5.42 15.37 -38.19
C SER A 121 6.24 16.43 -38.95
N GLY A 122 5.59 17.22 -39.80
CA GLY A 122 6.27 18.20 -40.68
C GLY A 122 7.29 17.50 -41.63
N THR A 123 8.50 18.07 -41.71
CA THR A 123 9.59 17.50 -42.55
C THR A 123 10.53 16.57 -41.77
N VAL A 124 10.17 16.14 -40.56
CA VAL A 124 11.04 15.30 -39.73
C VAL A 124 11.15 13.89 -40.33
N ARG A 125 12.36 13.53 -40.76
CA ARG A 125 12.68 12.16 -41.12
C ARG A 125 13.21 11.45 -39.91
N PHE A 126 12.51 10.41 -39.46
CA PHE A 126 12.94 9.54 -38.36
C PHE A 126 13.09 8.11 -38.86
N SER A 127 14.19 7.48 -38.54
CA SER A 127 14.39 6.05 -38.76
C SER A 127 15.10 5.46 -37.55
N ILE A 128 14.76 4.25 -37.17
CA ILE A 128 15.41 3.53 -36.09
C ILE A 128 16.88 3.30 -36.47
N ASP A 129 17.81 3.77 -35.63
CA ASP A 129 19.22 3.42 -35.74
C ASP A 129 19.43 1.97 -35.23
N ARG A 130 19.76 1.08 -36.12
CA ARG A 130 20.03 -0.34 -35.78
C ARG A 130 21.47 -0.62 -35.39
N ARG A 131 22.36 0.36 -35.45
CA ARG A 131 23.79 0.18 -35.06
C ARG A 131 23.95 -0.30 -33.62
N PRO A 132 23.20 0.21 -32.62
CA PRO A 132 23.26 -0.30 -31.26
C PRO A 132 22.94 -1.78 -31.14
N GLN A 133 21.96 -2.29 -31.89
CA GLN A 133 21.58 -3.71 -31.91
C GLN A 133 22.68 -4.60 -32.54
N GLU A 134 23.33 -4.13 -33.58
CA GLU A 134 24.47 -4.85 -34.24
C GLU A 134 25.70 -4.86 -33.32
N GLN A 135 25.96 -3.79 -32.62
CA GLN A 135 27.02 -3.70 -31.60
C GLN A 135 26.74 -4.64 -30.43
N ALA A 136 25.49 -4.67 -29.91
CA ALA A 136 25.06 -5.57 -28.84
C ALA A 136 25.23 -7.06 -29.25
N TYR A 137 24.82 -7.43 -30.47
CA TYR A 137 25.01 -8.78 -30.99
C TYR A 137 26.51 -9.15 -31.08
N SER A 138 27.33 -8.25 -31.60
CA SER A 138 28.77 -8.46 -31.72
C SER A 138 29.45 -8.60 -30.36
N ARG A 139 29.01 -7.80 -29.37
CA ARG A 139 29.50 -7.87 -27.99
C ARG A 139 29.14 -9.21 -27.34
N LEU A 140 27.88 -9.66 -27.45
CA LEU A 140 27.41 -10.93 -26.91
C LEU A 140 28.16 -12.11 -27.52
N LYS A 141 28.42 -12.06 -28.84
CA LYS A 141 29.25 -13.06 -29.55
C LYS A 141 30.68 -13.06 -29.05
N ALA A 142 31.29 -11.91 -28.77
CA ALA A 142 32.64 -11.82 -28.21
C ALA A 142 32.73 -12.43 -26.79
N LEU A 143 31.64 -12.51 -26.07
CA LEU A 143 31.53 -13.21 -24.79
C LEU A 143 31.33 -14.74 -24.95
N GLY A 144 31.43 -15.26 -26.19
CA GLY A 144 31.27 -16.67 -26.48
C GLY A 144 29.83 -17.18 -26.62
N VAL A 145 28.86 -16.27 -26.63
CA VAL A 145 27.43 -16.60 -26.71
C VAL A 145 26.89 -16.33 -28.10
N THR A 146 26.24 -17.33 -28.70
CA THR A 146 25.46 -17.17 -29.93
C THR A 146 24.00 -17.49 -29.63
N PRO A 147 23.10 -16.50 -29.69
CA PRO A 147 21.69 -16.71 -29.37
C PRO A 147 21.05 -17.75 -30.31
N HIS A 148 20.19 -18.58 -29.74
CA HIS A 148 19.48 -19.59 -30.49
C HIS A 148 18.47 -18.95 -31.43
N ASN A 149 18.39 -19.45 -32.67
CA ASN A 149 17.49 -18.98 -33.69
C ASN A 149 16.44 -20.05 -34.00
N MET A 150 15.27 -19.94 -33.43
CA MET A 150 14.20 -20.94 -33.56
C MET A 150 13.42 -20.81 -34.87
N THR A 151 13.32 -19.60 -35.42
CA THR A 151 12.46 -19.33 -36.60
C THR A 151 13.22 -19.20 -37.89
N GLY A 152 14.57 -19.27 -37.89
CA GLY A 152 15.40 -18.99 -39.05
C GLY A 152 15.47 -17.52 -39.47
N ARG A 153 14.85 -16.63 -38.72
CA ARG A 153 14.90 -15.17 -38.90
C ARG A 153 16.10 -14.56 -38.20
N ARG A 154 16.48 -13.36 -38.58
CA ARG A 154 17.58 -12.63 -37.91
C ARG A 154 17.20 -12.35 -36.46
N VAL A 155 18.01 -12.82 -35.50
CA VAL A 155 17.87 -12.49 -34.09
C VAL A 155 18.42 -11.10 -33.85
N TYR A 156 17.58 -10.21 -33.25
CA TYR A 156 18.01 -8.89 -32.81
C TYR A 156 18.38 -8.96 -31.33
N VAL A 157 19.42 -8.22 -30.95
CA VAL A 157 19.93 -8.15 -29.59
C VAL A 157 19.85 -6.70 -29.12
N HIS A 158 19.19 -6.46 -28.00
CA HIS A 158 19.14 -5.20 -27.30
C HIS A 158 20.00 -5.29 -26.05
N ALA A 159 20.72 -4.23 -25.70
CA ALA A 159 21.60 -4.25 -24.54
C ALA A 159 21.46 -3.00 -23.69
N ALA A 160 21.59 -3.20 -22.37
CA ALA A 160 21.74 -2.14 -21.40
C ALA A 160 22.90 -2.45 -20.46
N THR A 161 23.57 -1.40 -19.96
CA THR A 161 24.64 -1.54 -18.98
C THR A 161 24.23 -0.92 -17.68
N MET A 162 24.31 -1.67 -16.60
CA MET A 162 24.01 -1.25 -15.24
C MET A 162 25.16 -0.41 -14.65
N ASP A 163 24.93 0.28 -13.53
CA ASP A 163 25.90 1.17 -12.89
C ASP A 163 27.13 0.42 -12.32
N ASP A 164 26.95 -0.84 -11.96
CA ASP A 164 28.05 -1.74 -11.53
C ASP A 164 28.87 -2.29 -12.70
N GLY A 165 28.48 -1.99 -13.94
CA GLY A 165 29.07 -2.47 -15.16
C GLY A 165 28.58 -3.84 -15.61
N THR A 166 27.51 -4.36 -15.02
CA THR A 166 26.79 -5.55 -15.51
C THR A 166 26.14 -5.25 -16.85
N GLU A 167 26.39 -6.08 -17.85
CA GLU A 167 25.81 -5.99 -19.20
C GLU A 167 24.63 -6.96 -19.30
N VAL A 168 23.49 -6.46 -19.76
CA VAL A 168 22.25 -7.23 -19.94
C VAL A 168 21.86 -7.20 -21.40
N PHE A 169 21.63 -8.39 -22.00
CA PHE A 169 21.30 -8.55 -23.40
C PHE A 169 19.96 -9.26 -23.55
N GLY A 170 19.00 -8.58 -24.14
CA GLY A 170 17.70 -9.13 -24.52
C GLY A 170 17.71 -9.62 -25.97
N THR A 171 17.12 -10.78 -26.23
CA THR A 171 17.06 -11.36 -27.57
C THR A 171 15.64 -11.58 -28.03
N THR A 172 15.41 -11.47 -29.35
CA THR A 172 14.05 -11.61 -29.90
C THR A 172 13.49 -13.03 -29.88
N GLU A 173 14.27 -14.07 -29.54
CA GLU A 173 13.80 -15.46 -29.55
C GLU A 173 14.38 -16.33 -28.42
N ASP A 174 15.43 -15.86 -27.72
CA ASP A 174 16.24 -16.72 -26.84
C ASP A 174 16.36 -16.12 -25.40
N GLY A 175 15.45 -15.24 -25.00
CA GLY A 175 15.39 -14.70 -23.65
C GLY A 175 16.46 -13.67 -23.34
N LEU A 176 17.01 -13.72 -22.12
CA LEU A 176 17.89 -12.72 -21.53
C LEU A 176 19.24 -13.33 -21.17
N TYR A 177 20.31 -12.62 -21.49
CA TYR A 177 21.67 -12.93 -21.08
C TYR A 177 22.23 -11.84 -20.17
N ILE A 178 22.86 -12.23 -19.06
CA ILE A 178 23.45 -11.30 -18.08
C ILE A 178 24.94 -11.63 -17.92
N HIS A 179 25.79 -10.63 -18.14
CA HIS A 179 27.23 -10.72 -17.95
C HIS A 179 27.65 -9.74 -16.84
N LYS A 180 28.05 -10.28 -15.70
CA LYS A 180 28.56 -9.48 -14.59
C LYS A 180 30.00 -9.06 -14.85
N LYS A 181 30.30 -7.79 -14.51
CA LYS A 181 31.66 -7.25 -14.69
C LYS A 181 32.71 -8.07 -13.92
N GLY A 182 33.73 -8.58 -14.64
CA GLY A 182 34.81 -9.37 -14.05
C GLY A 182 34.50 -10.86 -13.94
N GLU A 183 33.33 -11.33 -14.29
CA GLU A 183 33.02 -12.76 -14.41
C GLU A 183 33.30 -13.27 -15.83
N LEU A 184 33.77 -14.52 -15.95
CA LEU A 184 33.96 -15.17 -17.25
C LEU A 184 32.67 -15.82 -17.77
N ARG A 185 31.66 -15.98 -16.90
CA ARG A 185 30.42 -16.68 -17.21
C ARG A 185 29.31 -15.66 -17.59
N VAL A 186 28.58 -15.99 -18.64
CA VAL A 186 27.33 -15.32 -19.00
C VAL A 186 26.17 -16.18 -18.49
N GLU A 187 25.27 -15.59 -17.69
CA GLU A 187 24.05 -16.25 -17.21
C GLU A 187 22.97 -16.14 -18.28
N HIS A 188 22.21 -17.23 -18.53
CA HIS A 188 21.11 -17.27 -19.48
C HIS A 188 19.78 -17.54 -18.79
N TYR A 189 18.80 -16.68 -19.02
CA TYR A 189 17.46 -16.75 -18.43
C TYR A 189 16.41 -16.89 -19.52
N THR A 190 15.57 -17.92 -19.41
CA THR A 190 14.45 -18.18 -20.30
C THR A 190 13.14 -18.28 -19.50
N ALA A 191 12.01 -18.16 -20.16
CA ALA A 191 10.69 -18.31 -19.55
C ALA A 191 10.42 -19.69 -18.91
N SER A 192 11.17 -20.71 -19.36
CA SER A 192 11.07 -22.08 -18.84
C SER A 192 12.04 -22.38 -17.68
N SER A 193 12.92 -21.45 -17.32
CA SER A 193 13.86 -21.67 -16.20
C SER A 193 13.11 -21.61 -14.87
N ALA A 194 13.50 -22.44 -13.90
CA ALA A 194 12.87 -22.53 -12.57
C ALA A 194 12.94 -21.20 -11.77
N SER A 195 13.83 -20.31 -12.16
CA SER A 195 13.99 -18.95 -11.63
C SER A 195 13.62 -17.90 -12.68
N SER A 196 12.46 -18.09 -13.36
CA SER A 196 12.09 -17.28 -14.51
C SER A 196 11.95 -15.80 -14.14
N LEU A 197 12.86 -14.99 -14.70
CA LEU A 197 12.75 -13.51 -14.70
C LEU A 197 11.80 -13.02 -15.79
N LEU A 198 11.41 -13.89 -16.71
CA LEU A 198 10.66 -13.59 -17.92
C LEU A 198 9.41 -14.47 -18.02
N GLU A 199 8.32 -13.91 -18.52
CA GLU A 199 7.13 -14.67 -18.92
C GLU A 199 7.24 -15.24 -20.34
N THR A 200 8.15 -14.69 -21.17
CA THR A 200 8.35 -15.08 -22.56
C THR A 200 9.82 -14.91 -22.96
N ASN A 201 10.31 -15.72 -23.92
CA ASN A 201 11.67 -15.60 -24.47
C ASN A 201 11.80 -14.49 -25.52
N TYR A 202 10.70 -13.85 -25.90
CA TYR A 202 10.67 -12.83 -26.95
C TYR A 202 10.91 -11.45 -26.35
N VAL A 203 12.17 -11.01 -26.27
CA VAL A 203 12.56 -9.69 -25.76
C VAL A 203 12.76 -8.73 -26.93
N ASN A 204 11.95 -7.69 -26.97
CA ASN A 204 11.94 -6.69 -28.03
C ASN A 204 12.81 -5.47 -27.76
N ASP A 205 12.98 -5.11 -26.46
CA ASP A 205 13.83 -3.98 -26.05
C ASP A 205 14.26 -4.11 -24.58
N VAL A 206 15.41 -3.50 -24.25
CA VAL A 206 15.98 -3.47 -22.90
C VAL A 206 16.49 -2.06 -22.62
N MET A 207 16.03 -1.45 -21.53
CA MET A 207 16.38 -0.09 -21.15
C MET A 207 16.68 0.00 -19.66
N LYS A 208 17.73 0.75 -19.28
CA LYS A 208 17.97 1.18 -17.90
C LYS A 208 17.41 2.58 -17.71
N ASP A 209 16.57 2.79 -16.68
CA ASP A 209 16.05 4.10 -16.33
C ASP A 209 17.01 4.92 -15.45
N ALA A 210 16.65 6.16 -15.17
CA ALA A 210 17.44 7.08 -14.36
C ALA A 210 17.55 6.64 -12.88
N SER A 211 16.66 5.77 -12.39
CA SER A 211 16.72 5.21 -11.03
C SER A 211 17.66 3.99 -10.94
N GLY A 212 18.17 3.51 -12.07
CA GLY A 212 19.00 2.31 -12.17
C GLY A 212 18.19 1.02 -12.28
N THR A 213 16.89 1.10 -12.52
CA THR A 213 16.01 -0.04 -12.77
C THR A 213 16.10 -0.46 -14.23
N LEU A 214 16.14 -1.76 -14.48
CA LEU A 214 16.13 -2.30 -15.81
C LEU A 214 14.71 -2.64 -16.25
N TRP A 215 14.34 -2.22 -17.46
CA TRP A 215 13.05 -2.48 -18.07
C TRP A 215 13.22 -3.34 -19.31
N ILE A 216 12.37 -4.34 -19.45
CA ILE A 216 12.37 -5.28 -20.56
C ILE A 216 11.02 -5.22 -21.24
N ALA A 217 10.99 -4.87 -22.50
CA ALA A 217 9.81 -4.92 -23.36
C ALA A 217 9.72 -6.30 -24.02
N THR A 218 8.55 -6.92 -24.00
CA THR A 218 8.38 -8.29 -24.50
C THR A 218 7.23 -8.41 -25.49
N THR A 219 7.25 -9.49 -26.28
CA THR A 219 6.11 -9.96 -27.04
C THR A 219 5.31 -10.93 -26.16
N TYR A 220 4.03 -10.64 -25.96
CA TYR A 220 3.04 -11.39 -25.17
C TYR A 220 3.09 -11.24 -23.64
N GLY A 221 4.21 -10.86 -23.03
CA GLY A 221 4.38 -10.68 -21.58
C GLY A 221 4.29 -9.24 -21.09
N GLY A 222 4.03 -8.25 -21.99
CA GLY A 222 4.03 -6.84 -21.61
C GLY A 222 5.40 -6.29 -21.30
N ILE A 223 5.60 -5.66 -20.14
CA ILE A 223 6.90 -5.19 -19.66
C ILE A 223 7.30 -5.88 -18.36
N CYS A 224 8.58 -6.13 -18.22
CA CYS A 224 9.18 -6.66 -17.00
C CYS A 224 10.14 -5.62 -16.43
N GLN A 225 9.98 -5.33 -15.15
CA GLN A 225 10.86 -4.50 -14.34
C GLN A 225 11.85 -5.41 -13.61
N LEU A 226 13.15 -5.20 -13.79
CA LEU A 226 14.19 -5.88 -13.02
C LEU A 226 14.94 -4.88 -12.14
N ILE A 227 14.91 -5.14 -10.83
CA ILE A 227 15.57 -4.29 -9.83
C ILE A 227 16.82 -5.02 -9.36
N ALA A 228 17.99 -4.40 -9.54
CA ALA A 228 19.25 -4.95 -9.08
C ALA A 228 19.29 -5.06 -7.55
N ASN A 229 19.94 -6.11 -7.07
CA ASN A 229 20.05 -6.40 -5.66
C ASN A 229 21.29 -5.72 -5.03
N ASP A 230 21.06 -4.72 -4.16
CA ASP A 230 22.12 -3.90 -3.56
C ASP A 230 22.84 -4.54 -2.36
N PHE A 231 22.26 -5.62 -1.80
CA PHE A 231 22.71 -6.15 -0.51
C PHE A 231 23.51 -7.45 -0.62
N GLY A 232 23.85 -7.88 -1.83
CA GLY A 232 24.47 -9.19 -2.05
C GLY A 232 23.59 -10.32 -1.51
N GLN A 233 22.27 -10.17 -1.62
CA GLN A 233 21.29 -11.15 -1.15
C GLN A 233 21.46 -12.46 -1.91
N GLN A 234 21.47 -13.56 -1.18
CA GLN A 234 21.35 -14.89 -1.77
C GLN A 234 20.20 -15.62 -1.11
N TRP A 235 19.45 -16.36 -1.91
CA TRP A 235 18.31 -17.14 -1.46
C TRP A 235 18.64 -18.62 -1.45
N HIS A 236 18.30 -19.29 -0.36
CA HIS A 236 18.65 -20.69 -0.18
C HIS A 236 17.42 -21.49 0.24
N THR A 237 17.12 -22.57 -0.50
CA THR A 237 15.99 -23.46 -0.18
C THR A 237 16.50 -24.87 0.13
N PRO A 238 16.00 -25.53 1.18
CA PRO A 238 16.41 -26.89 1.53
C PRO A 238 16.05 -27.94 0.48
N GLN A 239 14.96 -27.75 -0.22
CA GLN A 239 14.43 -28.65 -1.25
C GLN A 239 14.04 -27.85 -2.49
N GLY A 240 13.87 -28.52 -3.63
CA GLY A 240 13.47 -27.89 -4.88
C GLY A 240 12.07 -27.23 -4.82
N ALA A 241 11.70 -26.57 -5.91
CA ALA A 241 10.43 -25.82 -6.01
C ALA A 241 9.17 -26.68 -5.82
N ASP A 242 9.25 -27.97 -6.14
CA ASP A 242 8.14 -28.94 -6.01
C ASP A 242 8.04 -29.57 -4.61
N ALA A 243 8.73 -29.02 -3.61
CA ALA A 243 8.74 -29.57 -2.26
C ALA A 243 7.35 -29.50 -1.61
N PRO A 244 7.00 -30.48 -0.75
CA PRO A 244 5.74 -30.45 0.01
C PRO A 244 5.62 -29.17 0.84
N ALA A 245 4.40 -28.74 1.09
CA ALA A 245 4.10 -27.55 1.88
C ALA A 245 4.83 -27.58 3.25
N GLY A 246 5.55 -26.52 3.56
CA GLY A 246 6.34 -26.37 4.78
C GLY A 246 7.72 -27.00 4.79
N ALA A 247 8.08 -27.81 3.78
CA ALA A 247 9.42 -28.43 3.70
C ALA A 247 10.54 -27.42 3.46
N ASN A 248 10.22 -26.32 2.80
CA ASN A 248 11.15 -25.20 2.58
C ASN A 248 10.98 -24.07 3.60
N SER A 249 9.92 -24.05 4.42
CA SER A 249 9.71 -22.97 5.39
C SER A 249 10.69 -23.08 6.56
N VAL A 250 11.65 -22.16 6.61
CA VAL A 250 12.73 -22.16 7.63
C VAL A 250 12.27 -21.44 8.88
N ARG A 251 12.22 -22.16 9.99
CA ARG A 251 11.68 -21.69 11.28
C ARG A 251 12.75 -21.39 12.33
N ALA A 252 13.89 -22.06 12.26
CA ALA A 252 15.02 -21.79 13.15
C ALA A 252 16.35 -21.94 12.43
N LEU A 253 17.29 -21.10 12.82
CA LEU A 253 18.66 -21.04 12.30
C LEU A 253 19.63 -21.00 13.49
N CYS A 254 20.74 -21.73 13.38
CA CYS A 254 21.77 -21.74 14.41
C CYS A 254 23.14 -22.02 13.78
N GLN A 255 24.16 -21.27 14.15
CA GLN A 255 25.52 -21.56 13.70
C GLN A 255 26.04 -22.80 14.43
N ALA A 256 26.30 -23.87 13.68
CA ALA A 256 26.77 -25.14 14.24
C ALA A 256 28.29 -25.16 14.40
N ASP A 257 29.05 -24.92 13.33
CA ASP A 257 30.49 -24.89 13.34
C ASP A 257 31.00 -24.09 12.12
N GLY A 258 32.04 -23.26 12.31
CA GLY A 258 32.69 -22.50 11.24
C GLY A 258 31.67 -21.83 10.34
N ASN A 259 31.65 -22.21 9.06
CA ASN A 259 30.70 -21.72 8.04
C ASN A 259 29.49 -22.65 7.85
N THR A 260 29.21 -23.53 8.81
CA THR A 260 28.09 -24.46 8.77
C THR A 260 26.98 -23.99 9.69
N VAL A 261 25.76 -23.96 9.18
CA VAL A 261 24.54 -23.59 9.92
C VAL A 261 23.55 -24.76 9.97
N ALA A 262 22.94 -24.96 11.12
CA ALA A 262 21.79 -25.84 11.26
C ALA A 262 20.53 -25.07 10.90
N VAL A 263 19.67 -25.66 10.06
CA VAL A 263 18.46 -25.07 9.51
C VAL A 263 17.28 -25.98 9.78
N ALA A 264 16.30 -25.49 10.53
CA ALA A 264 15.08 -26.26 10.83
C ALA A 264 13.92 -25.84 9.94
N ALA A 265 13.35 -26.80 9.22
CA ALA A 265 12.15 -26.61 8.42
C ALA A 265 10.86 -26.91 9.22
N MET A 266 9.74 -26.32 8.76
CA MET A 266 8.42 -26.45 9.40
C MET A 266 7.86 -27.89 9.34
N ASP A 267 8.38 -28.77 8.48
CA ASP A 267 8.00 -30.18 8.40
C ASP A 267 8.69 -31.07 9.48
N GLY A 268 9.51 -30.46 10.35
CA GLY A 268 10.26 -31.12 11.41
C GLY A 268 11.63 -31.67 10.99
N THR A 269 12.05 -31.40 9.75
CA THR A 269 13.38 -31.75 9.24
C THR A 269 14.41 -30.69 9.67
N VAL A 270 15.57 -31.14 10.10
CA VAL A 270 16.73 -30.27 10.38
C VAL A 270 17.84 -30.65 9.41
N TYR A 271 18.39 -29.63 8.79
CA TYR A 271 19.48 -29.72 7.84
C TYR A 271 20.75 -29.07 8.39
N SER A 272 21.89 -29.53 7.93
CA SER A 272 23.16 -28.82 7.95
C SER A 272 23.36 -28.16 6.60
N TYR A 273 23.72 -26.88 6.58
CA TYR A 273 24.02 -26.13 5.38
C TYR A 273 25.37 -25.44 5.49
N ASN A 274 26.26 -25.68 4.51
CA ASN A 274 27.53 -25.00 4.47
C ASN A 274 27.43 -23.76 3.59
N LEU A 275 27.68 -22.59 4.20
CA LEU A 275 27.51 -21.28 3.58
C LEU A 275 28.47 -21.02 2.38
N ASP A 276 29.65 -21.65 2.35
CA ASP A 276 30.61 -21.44 1.29
C ASP A 276 30.42 -22.39 0.12
N THR A 277 30.18 -23.68 0.42
CA THR A 277 30.01 -24.72 -0.62
C THR A 277 28.55 -24.81 -1.09
N GLN A 278 27.63 -24.16 -0.38
CA GLN A 278 26.17 -24.18 -0.63
C GLN A 278 25.58 -25.60 -0.62
N GLN A 279 26.19 -26.51 0.12
CA GLN A 279 25.74 -27.89 0.20
C GLN A 279 24.83 -28.12 1.38
N TRP A 280 23.73 -28.83 1.12
CA TRP A 280 22.74 -29.25 2.10
C TRP A 280 22.96 -30.70 2.52
N GLN A 281 22.90 -30.98 3.83
CA GLN A 281 22.92 -32.33 4.37
C GLN A 281 21.76 -32.45 5.39
N ARG A 282 20.89 -33.44 5.21
CA ARG A 282 19.83 -33.70 6.19
C ARG A 282 20.46 -34.34 7.45
N LEU A 283 20.25 -33.71 8.61
CA LEU A 283 20.73 -34.25 9.89
C LEU A 283 19.73 -35.26 10.48
N PHE A 284 18.50 -34.80 10.72
CA PHE A 284 17.43 -35.64 11.24
C PHE A 284 16.05 -35.05 10.90
N ARG A 285 14.99 -35.85 11.14
CA ARG A 285 13.59 -35.38 11.13
C ARG A 285 12.91 -35.84 12.42
N LYS A 286 12.20 -34.94 13.10
CA LYS A 286 11.42 -35.23 14.31
C LYS A 286 9.93 -35.10 14.01
N ALA A 287 9.09 -35.74 14.84
CA ALA A 287 7.66 -35.67 14.72
C ALA A 287 7.08 -34.27 15.07
N PHE A 288 7.83 -33.50 15.85
CA PHE A 288 7.45 -32.17 16.30
C PHE A 288 8.25 -31.11 15.55
N ARG A 289 7.62 -29.97 15.25
CA ARG A 289 8.26 -28.80 14.61
C ARG A 289 9.28 -28.20 15.54
N THR A 290 10.48 -27.94 15.03
CA THR A 290 11.55 -27.23 15.73
C THR A 290 11.36 -25.71 15.59
N TYR A 291 11.32 -25.00 16.71
CA TYR A 291 11.07 -23.56 16.77
C TYR A 291 12.32 -22.75 17.12
N SER A 292 13.25 -23.32 17.84
CA SER A 292 14.52 -22.70 18.18
C SER A 292 15.63 -23.73 18.24
N MET A 293 16.85 -23.33 17.92
CA MET A 293 18.05 -24.14 18.00
C MET A 293 19.21 -23.35 18.59
N ALA A 294 20.07 -24.00 19.34
CA ALA A 294 21.29 -23.42 19.85
C ALA A 294 22.38 -24.51 20.00
N VAL A 295 23.65 -24.13 19.93
CA VAL A 295 24.76 -25.03 20.21
C VAL A 295 25.42 -24.64 21.52
N ASP A 296 25.60 -25.60 22.44
CA ASP A 296 26.25 -25.34 23.74
C ASP A 296 27.77 -25.35 23.62
N GLY A 297 28.45 -24.98 24.72
CA GLY A 297 29.90 -24.93 24.79
C GLY A 297 30.61 -26.29 24.61
N ARG A 298 29.87 -27.40 24.58
CA ARG A 298 30.36 -28.74 24.28
C ARG A 298 30.05 -29.19 22.85
N GLY A 299 29.53 -28.34 22.03
CA GLY A 299 29.17 -28.65 20.63
C GLY A 299 27.89 -29.48 20.49
N ARG A 300 27.05 -29.61 21.52
CA ARG A 300 25.77 -30.32 21.42
C ARG A 300 24.68 -29.39 20.86
N LEU A 301 23.94 -29.89 19.86
CA LEU A 301 22.80 -29.17 19.30
C LEU A 301 21.56 -29.35 20.18
N TRP A 302 21.05 -28.24 20.66
CA TRP A 302 19.78 -28.12 21.35
C TRP A 302 18.69 -27.73 20.39
N ALA A 303 17.57 -28.43 20.39
CA ALA A 303 16.42 -28.16 19.51
C ALA A 303 15.12 -28.09 20.32
N GLY A 304 14.57 -26.90 20.46
CA GLY A 304 13.30 -26.66 21.12
C GLY A 304 12.13 -26.98 20.18
N THR A 305 11.16 -27.77 20.63
CA THR A 305 10.06 -28.19 19.81
C THR A 305 8.71 -27.73 20.33
N ARG A 306 7.72 -27.66 19.45
CA ARG A 306 6.33 -27.37 19.81
C ARG A 306 5.58 -28.67 20.10
N GLY A 307 5.57 -29.04 21.38
CA GLY A 307 4.84 -30.21 21.90
C GLY A 307 5.70 -31.41 22.30
N GLY A 308 6.99 -31.43 21.92
CA GLY A 308 7.91 -32.55 22.23
C GLY A 308 9.02 -32.22 23.21
N GLY A 309 8.98 -31.07 23.91
CA GLY A 309 10.07 -30.65 24.80
C GLY A 309 11.35 -30.20 24.09
N VAL A 310 12.51 -30.47 24.69
CA VAL A 310 13.83 -30.09 24.15
C VAL A 310 14.62 -31.34 23.81
N TRP A 311 15.22 -31.33 22.61
CA TRP A 311 16.19 -32.35 22.20
C TRP A 311 17.61 -31.83 22.33
N VAL A 312 18.46 -32.64 22.97
CA VAL A 312 19.92 -32.39 23.04
C VAL A 312 20.59 -33.50 22.26
N ASN A 313 21.03 -33.24 21.06
CA ASN A 313 21.37 -34.23 20.06
C ASN A 313 20.20 -35.24 19.87
N ASP A 314 20.40 -36.50 20.30
CA ASP A 314 19.41 -37.58 20.20
C ASP A 314 18.59 -37.80 21.48
N ARG A 315 18.93 -37.13 22.59
CA ARG A 315 18.21 -37.23 23.86
C ARG A 315 17.08 -36.19 23.95
N CYS A 316 15.88 -36.65 24.22
CA CYS A 316 14.74 -35.81 24.53
C CYS A 316 14.67 -35.50 26.05
N LEU A 317 14.56 -34.24 26.39
CA LEU A 317 14.30 -33.76 27.76
C LEU A 317 12.83 -33.31 27.82
N ASN A 318 12.06 -33.91 28.68
CA ASN A 318 10.63 -33.69 28.83
C ASN A 318 10.19 -33.80 30.31
N GLU A 319 8.89 -34.03 30.54
CA GLU A 319 8.35 -34.14 31.90
C GLU A 319 9.01 -35.24 32.75
N THR A 320 9.43 -36.35 32.13
CA THR A 320 10.10 -37.44 32.85
C THR A 320 11.50 -37.05 33.37
N ASP A 321 12.15 -36.07 32.72
CA ASP A 321 13.41 -35.48 33.13
C ASP A 321 13.20 -34.26 34.07
N GLY A 322 11.94 -33.94 34.40
CA GLY A 322 11.57 -32.80 35.25
C GLY A 322 11.32 -31.48 34.52
N LEU A 323 11.35 -31.46 33.19
CA LEU A 323 10.97 -30.32 32.35
C LEU A 323 9.46 -30.26 32.15
N ARG A 324 8.75 -29.37 32.88
CA ARG A 324 7.28 -29.27 32.87
C ARG A 324 6.70 -28.53 31.68
N ALA A 325 7.52 -28.10 30.72
CA ALA A 325 7.13 -27.38 29.54
C ALA A 325 7.32 -28.25 28.27
N ARG A 326 6.33 -28.25 27.42
CA ARG A 326 6.35 -28.98 26.12
C ARG A 326 6.52 -28.08 24.90
N GLN A 327 6.18 -26.81 25.02
CA GLN A 327 6.21 -25.84 23.94
C GLN A 327 7.38 -24.88 24.09
N ILE A 328 8.55 -25.27 23.57
CA ILE A 328 9.76 -24.48 23.63
C ILE A 328 9.84 -23.58 22.39
N TYR A 329 9.80 -22.29 22.62
CA TYR A 329 9.81 -21.28 21.57
C TYR A 329 11.19 -20.71 21.31
N ASP A 330 12.00 -20.59 22.38
CA ASP A 330 13.36 -20.11 22.23
C ASP A 330 14.34 -20.76 23.22
N ILE A 331 15.62 -20.79 22.84
CA ILE A 331 16.73 -21.36 23.60
C ILE A 331 17.88 -20.35 23.58
N ALA A 332 18.28 -19.88 24.73
CA ALA A 332 19.41 -18.96 24.90
C ALA A 332 20.50 -19.57 25.76
N MET A 333 21.75 -19.51 25.29
CA MET A 333 22.92 -19.97 25.99
C MET A 333 23.60 -18.82 26.71
N ALA A 334 23.64 -18.87 28.03
CA ALA A 334 24.37 -17.89 28.82
C ALA A 334 25.88 -18.17 28.83
N PRO A 335 26.76 -17.18 29.01
CA PRO A 335 28.21 -17.35 29.00
C PRO A 335 28.75 -18.28 30.11
N ASP A 336 27.97 -18.47 31.17
CA ASP A 336 28.29 -19.39 32.28
C ASP A 336 27.93 -20.86 32.00
N GLY A 337 27.48 -21.18 30.78
CA GLY A 337 27.03 -22.50 30.37
C GLY A 337 25.57 -22.82 30.77
N THR A 338 24.87 -21.92 31.39
CA THR A 338 23.45 -22.08 31.72
C THR A 338 22.61 -22.00 30.46
N VAL A 339 21.66 -22.92 30.34
CA VAL A 339 20.68 -22.89 29.24
C VAL A 339 19.36 -22.30 29.72
N TRP A 340 18.85 -21.31 29.00
CA TRP A 340 17.55 -20.71 29.27
C TRP A 340 16.56 -21.12 28.17
N LEU A 341 15.37 -21.52 28.58
CA LEU A 341 14.31 -21.97 27.68
C LEU A 341 13.12 -21.03 27.83
N GLY A 342 12.75 -20.38 26.75
CA GLY A 342 11.52 -19.61 26.59
C GLY A 342 10.38 -20.55 26.21
N THR A 343 9.32 -20.61 27.00
CA THR A 343 8.23 -21.55 26.78
C THR A 343 6.88 -20.85 26.75
N LEU A 344 5.93 -21.36 25.95
CA LEU A 344 4.57 -20.81 25.90
C LEU A 344 3.70 -21.30 27.07
N ASP A 345 3.99 -22.47 27.60
CA ASP A 345 3.14 -23.17 28.55
C ASP A 345 3.77 -23.29 29.96
N GLY A 346 5.04 -22.99 30.11
CA GLY A 346 5.79 -23.15 31.37
C GLY A 346 6.50 -21.89 31.88
N GLY A 347 6.44 -20.78 31.15
CA GLY A 347 7.19 -19.57 31.51
C GLY A 347 8.64 -19.62 31.06
N LEU A 348 9.53 -18.97 31.81
CA LEU A 348 10.98 -18.98 31.59
C LEU A 348 11.61 -20.08 32.42
N VAL A 349 12.33 -21.00 31.79
CA VAL A 349 12.97 -22.14 32.51
C VAL A 349 14.50 -22.05 32.39
N LYS A 350 15.17 -22.13 33.51
CA LYS A 350 16.63 -22.26 33.63
C LYS A 350 16.99 -23.74 33.73
N ALA A 351 17.86 -24.23 32.84
CA ALA A 351 18.37 -25.60 32.86
C ALA A 351 19.88 -25.57 33.18
N VAL A 352 20.29 -26.33 34.19
CA VAL A 352 21.69 -26.46 34.63
C VAL A 352 22.07 -27.93 34.63
N GLU A 353 23.12 -28.30 33.96
CA GLU A 353 23.63 -29.66 33.92
C GLU A 353 24.37 -29.98 35.25
N LYS A 354 24.00 -31.09 35.89
CA LYS A 354 24.64 -31.60 37.06
C LYS A 354 25.84 -32.47 36.71
N ALA A 355 26.67 -32.81 37.72
CA ALA A 355 27.85 -33.65 37.53
C ALA A 355 27.51 -35.08 37.02
N ASP A 356 26.30 -35.54 37.28
CA ASP A 356 25.78 -36.85 36.84
C ASP A 356 25.20 -36.85 35.41
N GLY A 357 25.28 -35.71 34.71
CA GLY A 357 24.72 -35.55 33.33
C GLY A 357 23.21 -35.34 33.26
N HIS A 358 22.53 -35.27 34.41
CA HIS A 358 21.11 -34.87 34.50
C HIS A 358 20.98 -33.35 34.53
N PHE A 359 19.84 -32.84 34.07
CA PHE A 359 19.53 -31.42 34.12
C PHE A 359 18.63 -31.08 35.30
N ALA A 360 18.96 -30.00 36.02
CA ALA A 360 18.10 -29.38 36.99
C ALA A 360 17.37 -28.21 36.36
N PHE A 361 16.04 -28.22 36.46
CA PHE A 361 15.18 -27.17 35.90
C PHE A 361 14.66 -26.25 36.99
N THR A 362 14.77 -24.94 36.78
CA THR A 362 14.19 -23.92 37.67
C THR A 362 13.30 -22.99 36.85
N THR A 363 12.03 -22.88 37.25
CA THR A 363 11.05 -22.07 36.52
C THR A 363 10.92 -20.68 37.12
N TYR A 364 10.99 -19.69 36.27
CA TYR A 364 10.67 -18.28 36.51
C TYR A 364 9.45 -17.89 35.69
N MET A 365 8.74 -16.81 36.06
CA MET A 365 7.62 -16.25 35.29
C MET A 365 6.55 -17.31 34.92
N LYS A 366 6.20 -18.14 35.89
CA LYS A 366 5.24 -19.23 35.69
C LYS A 366 3.90 -18.67 35.18
N GLY A 367 3.40 -19.21 34.07
CA GLY A 367 2.15 -18.80 33.45
C GLY A 367 2.29 -17.71 32.36
N GLU A 368 3.48 -17.12 32.21
CA GLU A 368 3.77 -16.17 31.13
C GLU A 368 4.19 -16.92 29.86
N ALA A 369 3.69 -16.46 28.73
CA ALA A 369 4.07 -16.98 27.41
C ALA A 369 5.36 -16.29 26.92
N VAL A 370 6.50 -16.97 27.08
CA VAL A 370 7.79 -16.42 26.60
C VAL A 370 7.98 -16.72 25.13
N ARG A 371 8.24 -15.66 24.36
CA ARG A 371 8.38 -15.70 22.91
C ARG A 371 9.84 -15.77 22.47
N GLU A 372 10.70 -14.90 22.98
CA GLU A 372 12.12 -14.85 22.63
C GLU A 372 12.97 -14.40 23.82
N LEU A 373 14.23 -14.77 23.79
CA LEU A 373 15.25 -14.49 24.79
C LEU A 373 16.46 -13.82 24.12
N SER A 374 17.03 -12.81 24.76
CA SER A 374 18.29 -12.20 24.35
C SER A 374 19.26 -12.11 25.52
N VAL A 375 20.50 -12.58 25.33
CA VAL A 375 21.50 -12.68 26.39
C VAL A 375 22.40 -11.44 26.40
N GLY A 376 22.19 -10.57 27.38
CA GLY A 376 22.91 -9.32 27.52
C GLY A 376 24.20 -9.45 28.33
N ARG A 377 24.98 -8.37 28.36
CA ARG A 377 26.23 -8.29 29.14
C ARG A 377 26.00 -8.55 30.65
N GLY A 378 26.93 -9.23 31.27
CA GLY A 378 26.88 -9.52 32.72
C GLY A 378 25.82 -10.56 33.11
N GLY A 379 25.39 -11.41 32.17
CA GLY A 379 24.43 -12.50 32.43
C GLY A 379 22.98 -12.01 32.62
N ILE A 380 22.64 -10.86 32.07
CA ILE A 380 21.26 -10.37 32.01
C ILE A 380 20.55 -11.15 30.90
N ILE A 381 19.38 -11.70 31.21
CA ILE A 381 18.51 -12.33 30.21
C ILE A 381 17.35 -11.38 29.95
N TRP A 382 17.23 -10.90 28.72
CA TRP A 382 16.08 -10.17 28.24
C TRP A 382 15.02 -11.15 27.79
N VAL A 383 13.76 -10.87 28.09
CA VAL A 383 12.66 -11.80 27.89
C VAL A 383 11.52 -11.06 27.22
N ALA A 384 11.15 -11.50 26.03
CA ALA A 384 9.95 -11.05 25.33
C ALA A 384 8.77 -11.97 25.69
N THR A 385 7.67 -11.38 26.13
CA THR A 385 6.41 -12.06 26.40
C THR A 385 5.28 -11.36 25.63
N SER A 386 4.12 -12.00 25.50
CA SER A 386 2.99 -11.40 24.77
C SER A 386 2.50 -10.06 25.34
N ASP A 387 2.78 -9.78 26.62
CA ASP A 387 2.30 -8.60 27.37
C ASP A 387 3.42 -7.61 27.75
N GLY A 388 4.66 -7.88 27.33
CA GLY A 388 5.76 -6.95 27.59
C GLY A 388 7.15 -7.53 27.57
N VAL A 389 8.06 -6.69 28.01
CA VAL A 389 9.50 -6.96 28.10
C VAL A 389 9.92 -7.05 29.54
N TYR A 390 10.66 -8.10 29.84
CA TYR A 390 11.22 -8.35 31.15
C TYR A 390 12.75 -8.54 31.09
N LYS A 391 13.43 -8.39 32.23
CA LYS A 391 14.82 -8.76 32.37
C LYS A 391 15.04 -9.60 33.62
N VAL A 392 15.86 -10.64 33.50
CA VAL A 392 16.31 -11.46 34.62
C VAL A 392 17.75 -11.09 34.92
N LYS A 393 18.02 -10.66 36.17
CA LYS A 393 19.34 -10.31 36.63
C LYS A 393 19.56 -10.94 38.02
N ARG A 394 20.64 -11.74 38.20
CA ARG A 394 20.94 -12.43 39.43
C ARG A 394 19.75 -13.20 40.03
N GLY A 395 18.98 -13.88 39.16
CA GLY A 395 17.80 -14.68 39.54
C GLY A 395 16.55 -13.89 39.91
N ARG A 396 16.55 -12.57 39.75
CA ARG A 396 15.36 -11.72 39.99
C ARG A 396 14.79 -11.24 38.63
N VAL A 397 13.45 -11.26 38.53
CA VAL A 397 12.71 -10.83 37.35
C VAL A 397 12.23 -9.39 37.54
N PHE A 398 12.45 -8.55 36.55
CA PHE A 398 12.01 -7.16 36.50
C PHE A 398 11.22 -6.90 35.24
N LYS A 399 10.03 -6.34 35.35
CA LYS A 399 9.28 -5.84 34.18
C LYS A 399 9.89 -4.51 33.73
N VAL A 400 10.29 -4.43 32.46
CA VAL A 400 10.93 -3.26 31.88
C VAL A 400 9.90 -2.39 31.15
N ALA A 401 9.01 -3.05 30.39
CA ALA A 401 7.98 -2.38 29.63
C ALA A 401 6.72 -3.24 29.54
N ALA A 402 5.56 -2.63 29.67
CA ALA A 402 4.30 -3.20 29.22
C ALA A 402 4.13 -2.85 27.74
N LEU A 403 4.01 -3.83 26.88
CA LEU A 403 3.83 -3.73 25.44
C LEU A 403 2.96 -4.89 25.00
N GLU A 404 2.03 -4.65 24.08
CA GLU A 404 1.15 -5.69 23.54
C GLU A 404 1.75 -6.31 22.28
N ASN A 405 1.41 -7.58 22.04
CA ASN A 405 1.77 -8.31 20.83
C ASN A 405 3.29 -8.40 20.56
N VAL A 406 4.10 -8.50 21.60
CA VAL A 406 5.54 -8.65 21.46
C VAL A 406 5.86 -10.05 20.91
N ILE A 407 6.72 -10.12 19.91
CA ILE A 407 7.16 -11.35 19.24
C ILE A 407 8.63 -11.60 19.45
N CYS A 408 9.48 -10.58 19.22
CA CYS A 408 10.92 -10.74 19.19
C CYS A 408 11.64 -9.62 19.94
N ILE A 409 12.91 -9.91 20.33
CA ILE A 409 13.72 -8.99 21.15
C ILE A 409 15.21 -9.15 20.82
N SER A 410 15.90 -8.04 20.64
CA SER A 410 17.35 -7.98 20.57
C SER A 410 17.85 -6.75 21.34
N HIS A 411 19.16 -6.65 21.61
CA HIS A 411 19.75 -5.54 22.33
C HIS A 411 21.11 -5.15 21.78
N ASP A 412 21.46 -3.85 21.92
CA ASP A 412 22.76 -3.34 21.52
C ASP A 412 23.81 -3.39 22.67
N SER A 413 25.04 -2.99 22.37
CA SER A 413 26.12 -2.96 23.33
C SER A 413 25.93 -1.90 24.41
N LYS A 414 25.07 -0.91 24.21
CA LYS A 414 24.75 0.21 25.12
C LYS A 414 23.61 -0.11 26.06
N GLY A 415 22.90 -1.25 25.85
CA GLY A 415 21.76 -1.68 26.65
C GLY A 415 20.43 -1.14 26.16
N THR A 416 20.38 -0.59 24.94
CA THR A 416 19.13 -0.31 24.24
C THR A 416 18.50 -1.63 23.79
N VAL A 417 17.20 -1.75 23.97
CA VAL A 417 16.46 -2.96 23.62
C VAL A 417 15.57 -2.67 22.43
N TRP A 418 15.61 -3.54 21.43
CA TRP A 418 14.79 -3.49 20.23
C TRP A 418 13.76 -4.61 20.29
N VAL A 419 12.49 -4.24 20.14
CA VAL A 419 11.34 -5.12 20.38
C VAL A 419 10.46 -5.13 19.14
N GLY A 420 10.33 -6.28 18.51
CA GLY A 420 9.40 -6.46 17.39
C GLY A 420 8.00 -6.81 17.87
N THR A 421 7.00 -6.18 17.29
CA THR A 421 5.58 -6.36 17.63
C THR A 421 4.74 -6.71 16.40
N ILE A 422 3.56 -7.28 16.60
CA ILE A 422 2.56 -7.42 15.56
C ILE A 422 1.70 -6.15 15.52
N GLY A 423 1.78 -5.41 14.41
CA GLY A 423 0.93 -4.26 14.12
C GLY A 423 1.41 -2.92 14.66
N HIS A 424 2.40 -2.88 15.60
CA HIS A 424 2.94 -1.63 16.16
C HIS A 424 4.39 -1.36 15.71
N GLY A 425 4.91 -2.15 14.77
CA GLY A 425 6.26 -1.99 14.24
C GLY A 425 7.36 -2.43 15.19
N LEU A 426 8.51 -1.76 15.11
CA LEU A 426 9.70 -1.97 15.94
C LEU A 426 9.74 -0.94 17.06
N VAL A 427 9.74 -1.38 18.31
CA VAL A 427 9.82 -0.52 19.49
C VAL A 427 11.23 -0.53 20.04
N ARG A 428 11.84 0.63 20.12
CA ARG A 428 13.12 0.87 20.78
C ARG A 428 12.88 1.29 22.22
N ILE A 429 13.62 0.69 23.19
CA ILE A 429 13.60 1.03 24.61
C ILE A 429 15.01 1.39 25.02
N ASP A 430 15.25 2.65 25.35
CA ASP A 430 16.54 3.13 25.81
C ASP A 430 16.86 2.64 27.24
N ALA A 431 18.13 2.74 27.65
CA ALA A 431 18.56 2.32 28.96
C ALA A 431 17.87 3.05 30.12
N ASP A 432 17.38 4.29 29.87
CA ASP A 432 16.59 5.12 30.79
C ASP A 432 15.09 4.78 30.77
N GLY A 433 14.65 3.88 29.87
CA GLY A 433 13.27 3.43 29.75
C GLY A 433 12.42 4.26 28.78
N HIS A 434 13.00 5.24 28.07
CA HIS A 434 12.29 5.97 27.03
C HIS A 434 11.98 5.04 25.84
N ARG A 435 10.77 5.17 25.26
CA ARG A 435 10.29 4.31 24.19
C ARG A 435 10.05 5.13 22.92
N THR A 436 10.47 4.57 21.78
CA THR A 436 10.21 5.14 20.46
C THR A 436 9.77 3.99 19.56
N ALA A 437 8.62 4.14 18.89
CA ALA A 437 8.14 3.19 17.89
C ALA A 437 8.59 3.64 16.51
N MET A 438 8.97 2.67 15.68
CA MET A 438 9.21 2.82 14.24
C MET A 438 8.19 1.96 13.50
N THR A 439 7.46 2.58 12.59
CA THR A 439 6.39 1.96 11.81
C THR A 439 6.65 2.11 10.31
N THR A 440 5.67 1.75 9.51
CA THR A 440 5.72 2.03 8.07
C THR A 440 5.79 3.51 7.75
N ASP A 441 5.34 4.37 8.65
CA ASP A 441 5.44 5.83 8.49
C ASP A 441 6.88 6.32 8.64
N GLU A 442 7.68 5.63 9.46
CA GLU A 442 9.12 5.85 9.61
C GLU A 442 9.96 5.04 8.61
N GLY A 443 9.33 4.26 7.73
CA GLY A 443 9.98 3.58 6.60
C GLY A 443 10.19 2.09 6.75
N LEU A 444 9.61 1.43 7.74
CA LEU A 444 9.59 -0.03 7.77
C LEU A 444 8.78 -0.58 6.60
N VAL A 445 9.13 -1.77 6.13
CA VAL A 445 8.38 -2.46 5.07
C VAL A 445 6.97 -2.80 5.55
N ASP A 446 6.84 -3.26 6.80
CA ASP A 446 5.57 -3.67 7.41
C ASP A 446 5.61 -3.48 8.92
N ASN A 447 4.44 -3.32 9.57
CA ASN A 447 4.30 -3.14 11.02
C ASN A 447 4.28 -4.45 11.81
N SER A 448 4.28 -5.60 11.14
CA SER A 448 4.37 -6.93 11.75
C SER A 448 5.81 -7.41 11.78
N VAL A 449 6.58 -7.04 12.80
CA VAL A 449 7.99 -7.43 12.95
C VAL A 449 8.06 -8.83 13.56
N LYS A 450 8.60 -9.79 12.80
CA LYS A 450 8.68 -11.22 13.16
C LYS A 450 9.99 -11.63 13.82
N CYS A 451 11.08 -11.01 13.41
CA CYS A 451 12.41 -11.23 13.98
C CYS A 451 13.23 -9.94 13.95
N VAL A 452 14.14 -9.80 14.87
CA VAL A 452 15.05 -8.65 14.98
C VAL A 452 16.42 -9.10 15.43
N ASP A 453 17.46 -8.57 14.79
CA ASP A 453 18.83 -8.73 15.23
C ASP A 453 19.59 -7.40 15.18
N VAL A 454 20.36 -7.15 16.22
CA VAL A 454 21.26 -6.01 16.30
C VAL A 454 22.65 -6.48 15.88
N VAL A 455 22.98 -6.21 14.61
CA VAL A 455 24.25 -6.64 14.00
C VAL A 455 25.43 -5.92 14.64
N ASP A 456 25.27 -4.62 14.84
CA ASP A 456 26.21 -3.75 15.57
C ASP A 456 25.48 -2.51 16.12
N ASP A 457 26.21 -1.63 16.84
CA ASP A 457 25.64 -0.43 17.46
C ASP A 457 24.99 0.59 16.46
N SER A 458 25.14 0.34 15.15
CA SER A 458 24.63 1.21 14.10
C SER A 458 23.67 0.51 13.12
N THR A 459 23.61 -0.81 13.15
CA THR A 459 22.86 -1.60 12.14
C THR A 459 21.94 -2.60 12.79
N ILE A 460 20.64 -2.48 12.53
CA ILE A 460 19.60 -3.39 12.97
C ILE A 460 18.95 -4.01 11.73
N VAL A 461 18.72 -5.31 11.76
CA VAL A 461 18.03 -6.05 10.69
C VAL A 461 16.74 -6.63 11.26
N ILE A 462 15.64 -6.46 10.54
CA ILE A 462 14.34 -7.03 10.88
C ILE A 462 13.73 -7.79 9.70
N GLY A 463 13.01 -8.87 10.02
CA GLY A 463 12.13 -9.56 9.09
C GLY A 463 10.67 -9.31 9.45
N THR A 464 9.82 -9.11 8.44
CA THR A 464 8.40 -8.78 8.59
C THR A 464 7.50 -9.67 7.73
N ASP A 465 6.18 -9.44 7.72
CA ASP A 465 5.25 -10.14 6.83
C ASP A 465 5.31 -9.63 5.37
N GLY A 466 5.93 -8.48 5.10
CA GLY A 466 5.99 -7.85 3.78
C GLY A 466 7.40 -7.66 3.21
N GLY A 467 8.43 -8.22 3.84
CA GLY A 467 9.83 -8.05 3.47
C GLY A 467 10.74 -7.88 4.68
N ALA A 468 12.02 -7.61 4.47
CA ALA A 468 12.93 -7.26 5.55
C ALA A 468 13.33 -5.77 5.48
N SER A 469 13.74 -5.20 6.62
CA SER A 469 14.28 -3.84 6.68
C SER A 469 15.65 -3.85 7.34
N ILE A 470 16.59 -3.09 6.76
CA ILE A 470 17.90 -2.80 7.36
C ILE A 470 17.85 -1.36 7.83
N ILE A 471 17.98 -1.16 9.14
CA ILE A 471 17.95 0.14 9.78
C ILE A 471 19.38 0.50 10.16
N SER A 472 19.88 1.63 9.63
CA SER A 472 21.20 2.15 9.94
C SER A 472 21.07 3.46 10.70
N THR A 473 21.65 3.55 11.91
CA THR A 473 21.67 4.77 12.71
C THR A 473 22.93 5.57 12.44
N HIS A 474 22.81 6.91 12.33
CA HIS A 474 23.94 7.78 12.08
C HIS A 474 24.42 8.43 13.38
N ASN A 475 25.72 8.46 13.59
CA ASN A 475 26.40 9.11 14.73
C ASN A 475 25.92 8.68 16.13
N GLY A 476 25.36 7.49 16.26
CA GLY A 476 24.80 7.00 17.53
C GLY A 476 23.58 7.80 18.01
N ASN A 477 23.06 8.72 17.20
CA ASN A 477 21.84 9.46 17.46
C ASN A 477 20.65 8.65 16.94
N SER A 478 19.86 8.15 17.82
CA SER A 478 18.73 7.27 17.56
C SER A 478 17.55 7.91 16.81
N ARG A 479 17.61 9.21 16.55
CA ARG A 479 16.61 9.94 15.77
C ARG A 479 17.05 10.20 14.32
N ASP A 480 18.33 9.91 14.01
CA ASP A 480 18.89 10.04 12.66
C ASP A 480 19.22 8.63 12.14
N TYR A 481 18.29 8.04 11.43
CA TYR A 481 18.42 6.71 10.88
C TYR A 481 17.97 6.67 9.41
N THR A 482 18.51 5.73 8.67
CA THR A 482 18.02 5.36 7.35
C THR A 482 17.45 3.95 7.40
N CYS A 483 16.30 3.74 6.79
CA CYS A 483 15.66 2.44 6.65
C CYS A 483 15.73 2.00 5.19
N ARG A 484 16.20 0.79 4.93
CA ARG A 484 16.30 0.21 3.59
C ARG A 484 15.52 -1.08 3.52
N SER A 485 14.68 -1.19 2.50
CA SER A 485 13.81 -2.35 2.30
C SER A 485 14.53 -3.45 1.53
N VAL A 486 14.33 -4.67 1.95
CA VAL A 486 14.85 -5.90 1.33
C VAL A 486 13.68 -6.79 0.96
N TYR A 487 13.51 -7.05 -0.32
CA TYR A 487 12.41 -7.90 -0.82
C TYR A 487 12.94 -9.15 -1.49
N SER A 488 12.15 -10.21 -1.45
CA SER A 488 12.45 -11.46 -2.14
C SER A 488 12.32 -11.32 -3.67
N PRO A 489 13.23 -11.90 -4.43
CA PRO A 489 13.02 -12.08 -5.87
C PRO A 489 11.90 -13.06 -6.19
N LEU A 490 11.47 -13.88 -5.23
CA LEU A 490 10.40 -14.87 -5.38
C LEU A 490 8.99 -14.29 -5.16
N GLY A 491 8.87 -12.97 -4.99
CA GLY A 491 7.61 -12.29 -4.73
C GLY A 491 7.06 -12.55 -3.32
N ALA A 492 5.75 -12.37 -3.13
CA ALA A 492 5.09 -12.37 -1.82
C ALA A 492 5.36 -13.62 -0.95
N MET A 493 5.53 -14.80 -1.56
CA MET A 493 5.85 -16.04 -0.81
C MET A 493 7.24 -16.02 -0.17
N GLY A 494 8.19 -15.26 -0.74
CA GLY A 494 9.52 -15.11 -0.18
C GLY A 494 9.65 -13.93 0.78
N ASP A 495 8.67 -13.02 0.78
CA ASP A 495 8.69 -11.82 1.62
C ASP A 495 8.08 -12.04 3.02
N VAL A 496 7.47 -13.21 3.28
CA VAL A 496 6.93 -13.56 4.61
C VAL A 496 8.01 -14.22 5.44
N TYR A 497 8.54 -13.50 6.41
CA TYR A 497 9.56 -14.00 7.33
C TYR A 497 8.95 -14.69 8.56
N ASN A 498 9.67 -15.68 9.08
CA ASN A 498 9.23 -16.46 10.24
C ASN A 498 9.66 -15.81 11.56
N GLU A 499 8.84 -15.99 12.61
CA GLU A 499 9.13 -15.48 13.96
C GLU A 499 10.46 -16.04 14.49
N ASN A 500 11.34 -15.21 15.03
CA ASN A 500 12.63 -15.52 15.63
C ASN A 500 13.61 -16.28 14.71
N ALA A 501 13.34 -16.33 13.42
CA ALA A 501 14.16 -17.06 12.44
C ALA A 501 15.25 -16.15 11.85
N ILE A 502 16.10 -15.58 12.69
CA ILE A 502 17.22 -14.72 12.30
C ILE A 502 18.52 -15.20 12.95
N LEU A 503 19.62 -15.11 12.23
CA LEU A 503 20.94 -15.51 12.71
C LEU A 503 22.01 -14.58 12.15
N HIS A 504 22.75 -13.92 13.01
CA HIS A 504 24.00 -13.24 12.68
C HIS A 504 25.17 -14.22 12.85
N THR A 505 25.86 -14.49 11.74
CA THR A 505 26.98 -15.41 11.73
C THR A 505 28.28 -14.73 12.15
N ARG A 506 29.25 -15.52 12.63
CA ARG A 506 30.56 -15.00 13.11
C ARG A 506 31.37 -14.28 12.03
N ASP A 507 31.14 -14.57 10.75
CA ASP A 507 31.77 -13.93 9.59
C ASP A 507 31.00 -12.68 9.09
N GLY A 508 29.95 -12.24 9.81
CA GLY A 508 29.22 -10.98 9.55
C GLY A 508 28.07 -11.09 8.56
N ARG A 509 27.66 -12.29 8.16
CA ARG A 509 26.43 -12.49 7.35
C ARG A 509 25.21 -12.51 8.25
N VAL A 510 24.08 -12.04 7.74
CA VAL A 510 22.78 -12.21 8.41
C VAL A 510 21.91 -13.13 7.59
N LEU A 511 21.38 -14.17 8.23
CA LEU A 511 20.47 -15.14 7.63
C LEU A 511 19.08 -14.93 8.24
N ILE A 512 18.04 -14.87 7.40
CA ILE A 512 16.66 -14.68 7.85
C ILE A 512 15.79 -15.76 7.23
N GLY A 513 15.16 -16.60 8.06
CA GLY A 513 14.26 -17.67 7.63
C GLY A 513 12.90 -17.14 7.19
N CYS A 514 12.40 -17.65 6.09
CA CYS A 514 11.12 -17.28 5.51
C CYS A 514 10.26 -18.50 5.13
N ALA A 515 9.07 -18.24 4.61
CA ALA A 515 8.12 -19.27 4.20
C ALA A 515 8.67 -20.21 3.11
N ASN A 516 9.67 -19.78 2.31
CA ASN A 516 10.28 -20.60 1.25
C ASN A 516 11.81 -20.53 1.26
N GLY A 517 12.45 -20.94 2.35
CA GLY A 517 13.90 -20.95 2.51
C GLY A 517 14.42 -19.93 3.52
N PHE A 518 15.60 -19.44 3.29
CA PHE A 518 16.16 -18.31 4.03
C PHE A 518 16.93 -17.37 3.07
N VAL A 519 16.96 -16.09 3.43
CA VAL A 519 17.79 -15.10 2.76
C VAL A 519 19.10 -14.93 3.51
N GLU A 520 20.20 -14.87 2.79
CA GLU A 520 21.53 -14.48 3.27
C GLU A 520 21.82 -13.05 2.81
N LEU A 521 22.16 -12.18 3.73
CA LEU A 521 22.57 -10.79 3.50
C LEU A 521 24.08 -10.66 3.78
N ARG A 522 24.85 -10.19 2.78
CA ARG A 522 26.31 -10.06 2.86
C ARG A 522 26.81 -8.62 2.96
N ALA A 523 26.11 -7.67 2.38
CA ALA A 523 26.53 -6.27 2.27
C ALA A 523 25.62 -5.33 3.06
N LEU A 524 25.63 -5.44 4.40
CA LEU A 524 24.76 -4.63 5.27
C LEU A 524 25.12 -3.14 5.26
N HIS A 525 26.40 -2.80 5.04
CA HIS A 525 26.93 -1.43 4.99
C HIS A 525 27.10 -0.90 3.55
N GLY A 526 26.42 -1.49 2.56
CA GLY A 526 26.50 -1.07 1.16
C GLY A 526 26.23 0.44 1.00
N ARG A 527 27.10 1.14 0.26
CA ARG A 527 26.88 2.53 -0.09
C ARG A 527 25.60 2.63 -0.89
N VAL A 528 24.65 3.46 -0.45
CA VAL A 528 23.54 3.88 -1.28
C VAL A 528 24.13 4.59 -2.50
N SER A 529 24.22 3.86 -3.62
CA SER A 529 24.61 4.43 -4.90
C SER A 529 23.47 5.34 -5.34
N GLY A 530 23.66 6.64 -5.34
CA GLY A 530 22.66 7.56 -5.85
C GLY A 530 22.50 8.86 -5.03
N HIS A 531 21.63 9.72 -5.49
CA HIS A 531 21.39 11.07 -5.03
C HIS A 531 21.08 11.15 -3.53
N ARG A 532 21.64 12.14 -2.84
CA ARG A 532 21.49 12.39 -1.39
C ARG A 532 20.06 12.74 -0.96
N HIS A 533 19.18 13.05 -1.89
CA HIS A 533 17.79 13.49 -1.63
C HIS A 533 16.80 12.64 -2.41
N ALA A 534 15.59 12.48 -1.89
CA ALA A 534 14.47 11.90 -2.64
C ALA A 534 14.21 12.71 -3.93
N ASN A 535 13.71 12.03 -4.96
CA ASN A 535 13.35 12.71 -6.20
C ASN A 535 12.18 13.67 -5.95
N VAL A 536 12.24 14.85 -6.60
CA VAL A 536 11.12 15.80 -6.57
C VAL A 536 9.91 15.14 -7.25
N PRO A 537 8.75 15.05 -6.58
CA PRO A 537 7.56 14.49 -7.20
C PRO A 537 6.98 15.46 -8.22
N HIS A 538 6.36 14.92 -9.28
CA HIS A 538 5.68 15.68 -10.32
C HIS A 538 4.21 15.30 -10.40
N ILE A 539 3.34 16.26 -10.69
CA ILE A 539 1.92 15.99 -10.95
C ILE A 539 1.83 15.32 -12.32
N THR A 540 1.30 14.11 -12.36
CA THR A 540 1.22 13.27 -13.57
C THR A 540 -0.09 13.43 -14.33
N CYS A 541 -1.19 13.66 -13.62
CA CYS A 541 -2.52 13.87 -14.18
C CYS A 541 -3.40 14.58 -13.16
N ILE A 542 -4.32 15.40 -13.62
CA ILE A 542 -5.38 15.99 -12.79
C ILE A 542 -6.73 15.60 -13.41
N GLU A 543 -7.55 14.87 -12.67
CA GLU A 543 -8.93 14.64 -13.07
C GLU A 543 -9.82 15.78 -12.57
N VAL A 544 -10.45 16.48 -13.49
CA VAL A 544 -11.41 17.55 -13.21
C VAL A 544 -12.81 17.05 -13.52
N ASN A 545 -13.65 16.89 -12.50
CA ASN A 545 -14.98 16.27 -12.63
C ASN A 545 -14.94 14.91 -13.39
N GLY A 546 -13.91 14.09 -13.15
CA GLY A 546 -13.72 12.77 -13.77
C GLY A 546 -13.13 12.80 -15.19
N LYS A 547 -12.71 13.97 -15.70
CA LYS A 547 -12.02 14.07 -17.00
C LYS A 547 -10.54 14.36 -16.78
N PRO A 548 -9.62 13.61 -17.39
CA PRO A 548 -8.19 13.82 -17.24
C PRO A 548 -7.75 15.11 -17.94
N VAL A 549 -6.96 15.90 -17.25
CA VAL A 549 -6.27 17.10 -17.73
C VAL A 549 -4.79 16.94 -17.40
N PHE A 550 -3.92 17.13 -18.38
CA PHE A 550 -2.49 17.03 -18.16
C PHE A 550 -1.90 18.40 -17.84
N PRO A 551 -1.06 18.51 -16.79
CA PRO A 551 -0.39 19.76 -16.47
C PRO A 551 0.49 20.23 -17.63
N ASP A 552 0.44 21.52 -17.93
CA ASP A 552 1.35 22.13 -18.88
C ASP A 552 2.64 22.65 -18.19
N ALA A 553 3.59 23.10 -19.01
CA ALA A 553 4.85 23.64 -18.52
C ALA A 553 4.69 24.93 -17.67
N ALA A 554 3.55 25.59 -17.76
CA ALA A 554 3.27 26.82 -17.00
C ALA A 554 2.88 26.54 -15.53
N LYS A 555 2.62 25.28 -15.18
CA LYS A 555 2.22 24.85 -13.82
C LYS A 555 1.02 25.61 -13.25
N VAL A 556 0.09 26.03 -14.11
CA VAL A 556 -1.13 26.74 -13.75
C VAL A 556 -2.33 26.06 -14.36
N LEU A 557 -3.26 25.61 -13.53
CA LEU A 557 -4.54 25.04 -13.98
C LEU A 557 -5.66 26.07 -13.80
N ARG A 558 -6.27 26.49 -14.91
CA ARG A 558 -7.41 27.41 -14.90
C ARG A 558 -8.73 26.65 -15.10
N LEU A 559 -9.64 26.79 -14.14
CA LEU A 559 -10.89 26.05 -14.06
C LEU A 559 -12.09 27.00 -14.02
N ASP A 560 -13.22 26.54 -14.53
CA ASP A 560 -14.52 27.20 -14.36
C ASP A 560 -15.06 26.94 -12.92
N HIS A 561 -15.92 27.82 -12.43
CA HIS A 561 -16.56 27.72 -11.11
C HIS A 561 -17.32 26.42 -10.85
N ARG A 562 -17.64 25.64 -11.89
CA ARG A 562 -18.30 24.31 -11.80
C ARG A 562 -17.32 23.14 -11.71
N GLN A 563 -16.04 23.42 -11.78
CA GLN A 563 -14.98 22.41 -11.88
C GLN A 563 -14.19 22.26 -10.56
N GLY A 564 -14.91 22.25 -9.43
CA GLY A 564 -14.29 22.19 -8.09
C GLY A 564 -13.96 20.79 -7.57
N ASN A 565 -14.22 19.70 -8.31
CA ASN A 565 -13.88 18.36 -7.91
C ASN A 565 -12.60 17.93 -8.61
N LEU A 566 -11.52 17.77 -7.82
CA LEU A 566 -10.19 17.50 -8.33
C LEU A 566 -9.65 16.20 -7.72
N LYS A 567 -9.05 15.35 -8.57
CA LYS A 567 -8.11 14.30 -8.17
C LYS A 567 -6.78 14.62 -8.79
N ILE A 568 -5.77 14.80 -7.97
CA ILE A 568 -4.41 15.17 -8.40
C ILE A 568 -3.54 13.94 -8.21
N PHE A 569 -3.04 13.38 -9.31
CA PHE A 569 -2.11 12.24 -9.32
C PHE A 569 -0.68 12.74 -9.45
N PHE A 570 0.23 12.09 -8.75
CA PHE A 570 1.64 12.48 -8.74
C PHE A 570 2.57 11.27 -8.63
N SER A 571 3.82 11.44 -9.07
CA SER A 571 4.87 10.43 -8.98
C SER A 571 6.24 11.07 -8.77
N SER A 572 7.10 10.39 -8.03
CA SER A 572 8.52 10.75 -7.88
C SER A 572 9.43 10.10 -8.93
N PHE A 573 8.88 9.24 -9.79
CA PHE A 573 9.61 8.45 -10.79
C PHE A 573 10.82 7.67 -10.24
N ASP A 574 10.82 7.36 -8.94
CA ASP A 574 11.80 6.45 -8.35
C ASP A 574 11.31 5.01 -8.52
N TYR A 575 11.42 4.49 -9.74
CA TYR A 575 10.89 3.18 -10.10
C TYR A 575 11.52 2.03 -9.31
N ARG A 576 12.69 2.26 -8.73
CA ARG A 576 13.41 1.25 -7.95
C ARG A 576 12.70 0.92 -6.65
N ASP A 577 12.14 1.93 -5.99
CA ASP A 577 11.60 1.81 -4.63
C ASP A 577 10.29 2.58 -4.43
N LEU A 578 9.40 2.56 -5.45
CA LEU A 578 8.09 3.21 -5.40
C LEU A 578 7.25 2.79 -4.19
N ALA A 579 7.42 1.55 -3.72
CA ALA A 579 6.65 1.01 -2.59
C ALA A 579 7.03 1.68 -1.25
N SER A 580 8.25 2.19 -1.11
CA SER A 580 8.73 2.86 0.11
C SER A 580 8.60 4.38 0.06
N VAL A 581 8.30 4.95 -1.12
CA VAL A 581 8.07 6.39 -1.24
C VAL A 581 6.72 6.76 -0.65
N THR A 582 6.74 7.76 0.20
CA THR A 582 5.53 8.39 0.74
C THR A 582 5.45 9.85 0.29
N TYR A 583 4.24 10.39 0.25
CA TYR A 583 3.98 11.75 -0.21
C TYR A 583 3.32 12.57 0.89
N SER A 584 3.71 13.82 1.01
CA SER A 584 3.04 14.79 1.85
C SER A 584 2.66 15.98 0.98
N PHE A 585 1.43 16.45 1.12
CA PHE A 585 0.89 17.54 0.32
C PHE A 585 -0.05 18.42 1.13
N TRP A 586 -0.29 19.62 0.67
CA TRP A 586 -1.32 20.50 1.19
C TRP A 586 -1.77 21.50 0.13
N LEU A 587 -3.03 21.88 0.16
CA LEU A 587 -3.61 22.88 -0.72
C LEU A 587 -3.78 24.19 0.06
N GLU A 588 -2.88 25.16 -0.19
CA GLU A 588 -2.99 26.49 0.38
C GLU A 588 -4.31 27.14 -0.03
N GLY A 589 -5.08 27.65 0.92
CA GLY A 589 -6.42 28.16 0.71
C GLY A 589 -7.55 27.14 1.04
N ALA A 590 -7.23 25.85 1.20
CA ALA A 590 -8.20 24.83 1.57
C ALA A 590 -7.78 24.00 2.80
N ASP A 591 -6.53 23.61 2.90
CA ASP A 591 -5.98 22.84 4.00
C ASP A 591 -5.36 23.74 5.08
N LYS A 592 -5.30 23.27 6.33
CA LYS A 592 -4.65 23.99 7.44
C LYS A 592 -3.12 23.85 7.45
N GLY A 593 -2.54 23.04 6.58
CA GLY A 593 -1.10 22.75 6.49
C GLY A 593 -0.84 21.38 5.88
N TRP A 594 0.39 20.90 5.99
CA TRP A 594 0.83 19.63 5.45
C TRP A 594 -0.01 18.47 6.00
N ARG A 595 -0.56 17.66 5.12
CA ARG A 595 -1.17 16.39 5.48
C ARG A 595 -0.08 15.38 5.87
N ALA A 596 -0.43 14.46 6.76
CA ALA A 596 0.47 13.37 7.14
C ALA A 596 0.94 12.62 5.88
N SER A 597 2.17 12.10 5.94
CA SER A 597 2.77 11.37 4.83
C SER A 597 1.95 10.12 4.50
N VAL A 598 1.55 9.97 3.24
CA VAL A 598 0.73 8.87 2.75
C VAL A 598 1.43 8.13 1.62
N ARG A 599 1.16 6.83 1.49
CA ARG A 599 1.66 6.00 0.36
C ARG A 599 0.85 6.18 -0.92
N ASP A 600 -0.37 6.69 -0.79
CA ASP A 600 -1.21 6.96 -1.94
C ASP A 600 -0.60 8.05 -2.82
N ASN A 601 -0.59 7.82 -4.11
CA ASN A 601 -0.04 8.74 -5.11
C ASN A 601 -1.08 9.72 -5.65
N MET A 602 -2.13 10.01 -4.87
CA MET A 602 -3.20 10.94 -5.25
C MET A 602 -3.71 11.79 -4.09
N ALA A 603 -4.15 13.00 -4.42
CA ALA A 603 -4.87 13.91 -3.54
C ALA A 603 -6.29 14.14 -4.04
N LEU A 604 -7.27 14.09 -3.13
CA LEU A 604 -8.68 14.28 -3.44
C LEU A 604 -9.20 15.56 -2.80
N TYR A 605 -9.79 16.42 -3.63
CA TYR A 605 -10.47 17.64 -3.21
C TYR A 605 -11.86 17.70 -3.82
N GLY A 606 -12.88 17.79 -2.98
CA GLY A 606 -14.26 17.86 -3.40
C GLY A 606 -14.84 19.26 -3.22
N ASN A 607 -15.53 19.76 -4.26
CA ASN A 607 -16.32 20.99 -4.20
C ASN A 607 -15.51 22.23 -3.70
N LEU A 608 -14.32 22.41 -4.26
CA LEU A 608 -13.51 23.61 -3.98
C LEU A 608 -14.26 24.87 -4.43
N PRO A 609 -14.39 25.88 -3.57
CA PRO A 609 -14.98 27.16 -3.95
C PRO A 609 -14.12 27.92 -4.97
N PRO A 610 -14.69 28.89 -5.72
CA PRO A 610 -13.90 29.76 -6.56
C PRO A 610 -12.82 30.51 -5.76
N GLY A 611 -11.59 30.50 -6.28
CA GLY A 611 -10.44 31.09 -5.59
C GLY A 611 -9.11 30.72 -6.24
N HIS A 612 -8.03 31.24 -5.68
CA HIS A 612 -6.66 30.90 -6.04
C HIS A 612 -6.12 29.94 -4.99
N TYR A 613 -5.53 28.85 -5.43
CA TYR A 613 -4.98 27.79 -4.59
C TYR A 613 -3.56 27.48 -5.04
N LYS A 614 -2.70 27.09 -4.09
CA LYS A 614 -1.39 26.53 -4.38
C LYS A 614 -1.30 25.14 -3.82
N PHE A 615 -1.07 24.17 -4.70
CA PHE A 615 -0.87 22.79 -4.31
C PHE A 615 0.63 22.56 -4.09
N HIS A 616 0.98 22.25 -2.86
CA HIS A 616 2.32 21.95 -2.41
C HIS A 616 2.49 20.45 -2.28
N LEU A 617 3.56 19.90 -2.83
CA LEU A 617 3.82 18.47 -2.89
C LEU A 617 5.29 18.18 -2.63
N ARG A 618 5.57 17.19 -1.80
CA ARG A 618 6.91 16.66 -1.58
C ARG A 618 6.85 15.14 -1.37
N SER A 619 7.91 14.45 -1.73
CA SER A 619 8.08 13.01 -1.48
C SER A 619 9.07 12.77 -0.34
N HIS A 620 8.90 11.67 0.35
CA HIS A 620 9.83 11.17 1.34
C HIS A 620 10.25 9.74 0.97
N CYS A 621 11.54 9.52 0.91
CA CYS A 621 12.12 8.18 0.76
C CYS A 621 12.93 7.89 2.02
N PRO A 622 12.69 6.76 2.73
CA PRO A 622 13.38 6.46 3.99
C PRO A 622 14.90 6.43 3.86
N ALA A 623 15.42 6.02 2.69
CA ALA A 623 16.85 5.99 2.41
C ALA A 623 17.47 7.37 2.06
N LYS A 624 16.65 8.34 1.63
CA LYS A 624 17.11 9.62 1.04
C LYS A 624 16.53 10.86 1.75
N GLY A 625 15.57 10.67 2.69
CA GLY A 625 14.86 11.75 3.37
C GLY A 625 13.83 12.48 2.47
N TRP A 626 13.51 13.73 2.79
CA TRP A 626 12.54 14.54 2.05
C TRP A 626 13.13 15.12 0.76
N SER A 627 12.31 15.18 -0.30
CA SER A 627 12.63 15.90 -1.53
C SER A 627 12.50 17.42 -1.37
N LYS A 628 12.95 18.15 -2.39
CA LYS A 628 12.49 19.54 -2.59
C LYS A 628 10.99 19.53 -2.88
N GLU A 629 10.37 20.66 -2.58
CA GLU A 629 8.95 20.89 -2.79
C GLU A 629 8.65 21.22 -4.24
N GLU A 630 7.57 20.70 -4.77
CA GLU A 630 6.93 21.06 -6.03
C GLU A 630 5.68 21.89 -5.72
N VAL A 631 5.51 23.02 -6.42
CA VAL A 631 4.36 23.91 -6.25
C VAL A 631 3.61 24.05 -7.57
N PHE A 632 2.28 23.98 -7.50
CA PHE A 632 1.40 24.05 -8.66
C PHE A 632 0.20 24.96 -8.36
N ASP A 633 -0.05 25.95 -9.22
CA ASP A 633 -1.11 26.94 -9.05
C ASP A 633 -2.44 26.43 -9.65
N ILE A 634 -3.55 26.61 -8.92
CA ILE A 634 -4.90 26.23 -9.36
C ILE A 634 -5.82 27.44 -9.19
N ASP A 635 -6.36 27.92 -10.31
CA ASP A 635 -7.25 29.06 -10.39
C ASP A 635 -8.67 28.60 -10.73
N ILE A 636 -9.60 28.73 -9.80
CA ILE A 636 -11.02 28.45 -10.05
C ILE A 636 -11.75 29.80 -10.22
N ALA A 637 -12.26 30.04 -11.43
CA ALA A 637 -12.90 31.29 -11.77
C ALA A 637 -14.19 31.55 -10.98
N GLN A 638 -14.46 32.80 -10.66
CA GLN A 638 -15.72 33.19 -10.04
C GLN A 638 -16.87 33.11 -11.07
N PRO A 639 -18.09 32.72 -10.65
CA PRO A 639 -19.26 32.83 -11.51
C PRO A 639 -19.53 34.28 -11.89
N TRP A 640 -19.97 34.52 -13.12
CA TRP A 640 -20.19 35.88 -13.63
C TRP A 640 -21.16 36.71 -12.77
N TRP A 641 -22.13 36.02 -12.17
CA TRP A 641 -23.11 36.70 -11.30
C TRP A 641 -22.55 37.06 -9.90
N TRP A 642 -21.32 36.60 -9.55
CA TRP A 642 -20.66 36.95 -8.28
C TRP A 642 -19.52 37.94 -8.45
N THR A 643 -19.26 38.39 -9.70
CA THR A 643 -18.25 39.40 -10.04
C THR A 643 -18.63 40.79 -9.52
N TRP A 644 -17.65 41.68 -9.36
CA TRP A 644 -17.85 43.02 -8.79
C TRP A 644 -18.90 43.82 -9.59
N TRP A 645 -18.90 43.73 -10.91
CA TRP A 645 -19.87 44.44 -11.77
C TRP A 645 -21.29 43.87 -11.64
N ALA A 646 -21.45 42.56 -11.45
CA ALA A 646 -22.75 41.95 -11.18
C ALA A 646 -23.32 42.41 -9.82
N ARG A 647 -22.45 42.46 -8.80
CA ARG A 647 -22.82 42.95 -7.45
C ARG A 647 -23.22 44.42 -7.52
N THR A 648 -22.50 45.26 -8.30
CA THR A 648 -22.89 46.68 -8.50
C THR A 648 -24.21 46.79 -9.27
N ALA A 649 -24.46 45.94 -10.28
CA ALA A 649 -25.74 45.90 -11.00
C ALA A 649 -26.90 45.51 -10.08
N TYR A 650 -26.70 44.53 -9.18
CA TYR A 650 -27.71 44.17 -8.18
C TYR A 650 -27.99 45.30 -7.18
N LEU A 651 -26.97 46.00 -6.75
CA LEU A 651 -27.10 47.14 -5.86
C LEU A 651 -27.87 48.28 -6.53
N LEU A 652 -27.53 48.57 -7.81
CA LEU A 652 -28.29 49.56 -8.60
C LEU A 652 -29.75 49.16 -8.80
N LEU A 653 -30.03 47.89 -9.10
CA LEU A 653 -31.36 47.36 -9.23
C LEU A 653 -32.15 47.47 -7.90
N ALA A 654 -31.51 47.14 -6.78
CA ALA A 654 -32.08 47.30 -5.45
C ALA A 654 -32.40 48.77 -5.13
N CYS A 655 -31.51 49.71 -5.49
CA CYS A 655 -31.73 51.14 -5.34
C CYS A 655 -32.89 51.63 -6.21
N LEU A 656 -32.98 51.15 -7.46
CA LEU A 656 -34.11 51.49 -8.36
C LEU A 656 -35.47 50.96 -7.80
N LEU A 657 -35.47 49.73 -7.29
CA LEU A 657 -36.65 49.15 -6.66
C LEU A 657 -37.06 49.93 -5.40
N MET A 658 -36.10 50.25 -4.55
CA MET A 658 -36.36 51.10 -3.38
C MET A 658 -36.87 52.48 -3.76
N GLY A 659 -36.27 53.09 -4.81
CA GLY A 659 -36.73 54.38 -5.36
C GLY A 659 -38.15 54.30 -5.92
N TYR A 660 -38.51 53.23 -6.63
CA TYR A 660 -39.84 52.95 -7.09
C TYR A 660 -40.84 52.76 -5.95
N GLU A 661 -40.54 51.95 -4.96
CA GLU A 661 -41.34 51.74 -3.77
C GLU A 661 -41.53 53.05 -2.97
N TRP A 662 -40.45 53.84 -2.83
CA TRP A 662 -40.51 55.16 -2.21
C TRP A 662 -41.44 56.11 -2.96
N ARG A 663 -41.38 56.11 -4.31
CA ARG A 663 -42.28 56.92 -5.18
C ARG A 663 -43.70 56.44 -5.02
N GLN A 664 -44.01 55.18 -5.01
CA GLN A 664 -45.30 54.60 -4.75
C GLN A 664 -45.83 54.97 -3.35
N TYR A 665 -44.95 54.92 -2.36
CA TYR A 665 -45.31 55.34 -0.98
C TYR A 665 -45.66 56.84 -0.92
N GLN A 666 -44.87 57.69 -1.57
CA GLN A 666 -45.18 59.12 -1.65
C GLN A 666 -46.51 59.39 -2.39
N GLN A 667 -46.79 58.67 -3.46
CA GLN A 667 -48.04 58.76 -4.15
C GLN A 667 -49.26 58.34 -3.25
N ARG A 668 -49.10 57.26 -2.51
CA ARG A 668 -50.10 56.81 -1.57
C ARG A 668 -50.30 57.82 -0.43
N LEU A 669 -49.24 58.44 0.06
CA LEU A 669 -49.32 59.50 1.07
C LEU A 669 -49.95 60.73 0.54
N SER A 670 -49.69 61.15 -0.71
CA SER A 670 -50.34 62.29 -1.31
C SER A 670 -51.88 62.07 -1.56
N LEU A 671 -52.25 60.87 -2.02
CA LEU A 671 -53.59 60.41 -2.12
C LEU A 671 -54.36 60.41 -0.76
N ARG A 672 -53.66 59.90 0.28
CA ARG A 672 -54.29 59.98 1.66
C ARG A 672 -54.45 61.39 2.10
N ARG A 673 -53.49 62.30 1.90
CA ARG A 673 -53.62 63.71 2.23
C ARG A 673 -54.79 64.42 1.44
N GLN A 674 -54.93 64.00 0.17
CA GLN A 674 -56.05 64.48 -0.65
C GLN A 674 -57.45 63.96 -0.17
N LEU A 675 -57.47 62.68 0.22
CA LEU A 675 -58.61 62.04 0.82
C LEU A 675 -58.99 62.73 2.19
N ASP A 676 -58.01 62.91 3.04
CA ASP A 676 -58.18 63.56 4.36
C ASP A 676 -58.66 65.03 4.18
N SER A 677 -58.07 65.77 3.19
CA SER A 677 -58.57 67.12 2.91
C SER A 677 -60.00 67.15 2.34
N ARG A 678 -60.37 66.17 1.50
CA ARG A 678 -61.76 66.02 1.02
C ARG A 678 -62.68 65.56 2.12
N LEU A 679 -62.30 64.67 3.01
CA LEU A 679 -63.08 64.25 4.16
C LEU A 679 -63.29 65.45 5.16
N THR A 680 -62.23 66.25 5.41
CA THR A 680 -62.29 67.43 6.24
C THR A 680 -63.23 68.48 5.64
N THR A 681 -63.25 68.64 4.30
CA THR A 681 -64.19 69.51 3.57
C THR A 681 -65.61 68.95 3.60
N LEU A 682 -65.81 67.67 3.53
CA LEU A 682 -67.08 66.96 3.68
C LEU A 682 -67.65 67.08 5.14
N TYR A 683 -66.72 66.86 6.15
CA TYR A 683 -67.04 67.04 7.56
C TYR A 683 -67.45 68.52 7.91
N SER A 684 -66.76 69.50 7.30
CA SER A 684 -67.14 70.92 7.47
C SER A 684 -68.44 71.26 6.77
N ALA A 685 -68.80 70.58 5.67
CA ALA A 685 -70.11 70.74 5.01
C ALA A 685 -71.26 70.07 5.77
N THR A 686 -71.01 68.93 6.39
CA THR A 686 -72.00 68.18 7.22
C THR A 686 -72.19 68.74 8.62
N SER A 687 -71.27 69.57 9.14
CA SER A 687 -71.40 70.21 10.41
C SER A 687 -72.24 71.49 10.34
N MET A 688 -72.70 71.97 9.16
CA MET A 688 -73.63 73.07 8.96
C MET A 688 -75.08 72.64 8.76
N GLU A 689 -75.41 71.35 8.77
CA GLU A 689 -76.73 70.78 8.52
C GLU A 689 -77.24 69.89 9.67
N LYS A 690 -76.71 69.94 10.88
CA LYS A 690 -77.23 69.26 12.08
C LYS A 690 -77.30 70.22 13.28
N THR A 691 -78.11 71.23 13.22
CA THR A 691 -78.91 71.69 14.33
C THR A 691 -80.38 71.51 13.86
N ASP A 692 -80.92 70.38 14.18
CA ASP A 692 -82.31 70.10 14.40
C ASP A 692 -82.58 68.60 14.15
N ALA A 693 -82.62 67.83 15.15
CA ALA A 693 -83.55 66.73 15.46
C ALA A 693 -82.90 65.75 16.49
N GLU A 694 -83.21 66.08 17.72
CA GLU A 694 -83.24 65.12 18.80
C GLU A 694 -84.37 64.14 18.61
N GLN A 695 -84.17 62.97 19.16
CA GLN A 695 -85.06 61.96 19.73
C GLN A 695 -85.46 60.72 18.98
N ALA A 696 -85.39 59.66 19.76
CA ALA A 696 -86.01 58.31 19.72
C ALA A 696 -85.36 57.30 18.76
N ASP A 697 -85.10 56.07 19.04
CA ASP A 697 -85.55 55.20 20.13
C ASP A 697 -84.79 53.89 20.09
N GLU A 698 -84.73 53.21 21.16
CA GLU A 698 -84.26 51.86 21.38
C GLU A 698 -84.95 50.86 20.44
N ASN A 699 -84.13 49.83 19.94
CA ASN A 699 -84.43 48.40 20.12
C ASN A 699 -83.50 47.49 19.29
N GLU A 700 -82.87 46.55 19.95
CA GLU A 700 -82.37 45.29 19.39
C GLU A 700 -83.55 44.49 18.79
N PRO A 701 -83.33 43.53 17.86
CA PRO A 701 -82.72 42.26 18.25
C PRO A 701 -81.88 41.52 17.21
N LYS A 702 -81.12 40.61 17.78
CA LYS A 702 -80.46 39.36 17.22
C LYS A 702 -81.09 38.80 15.92
N ASN A 703 -80.41 38.37 15.01
CA ASN A 703 -80.09 36.93 14.76
C ASN A 703 -79.47 36.69 13.38
N ASP A 704 -78.64 35.62 13.40
CA ASP A 704 -78.40 34.58 12.41
C ASP A 704 -77.64 34.84 11.07
N GLY A 705 -76.43 34.20 11.04
CA GLY A 705 -76.19 33.20 10.06
C GLY A 705 -75.66 33.64 8.70
N CYS A 706 -74.39 33.47 8.43
CA CYS A 706 -73.96 32.65 7.31
C CYS A 706 -72.43 32.44 7.27
N VAL A 707 -72.08 31.25 7.38
CA VAL A 707 -70.94 30.47 6.77
C VAL A 707 -70.29 31.19 5.64
N LEU A 708 -68.93 31.30 5.67
CA LEU A 708 -68.05 31.07 4.49
C LEU A 708 -66.64 30.81 4.86
N SER A 709 -66.28 29.55 4.50
CA SER A 709 -65.09 29.07 3.94
C SER A 709 -63.75 29.22 4.72
N ASP A 710 -63.41 28.10 5.32
CA ASP A 710 -62.04 27.73 5.64
C ASP A 710 -61.16 27.82 4.40
N GLU A 711 -60.27 28.75 4.36
CA GLU A 711 -58.96 28.54 3.72
C GLU A 711 -58.07 27.89 4.76
N PRO A 712 -57.38 26.73 4.44
CA PRO A 712 -56.50 26.08 5.39
C PRO A 712 -55.25 26.92 5.63
N GLU A 713 -54.95 27.14 6.90
CA GLU A 713 -53.71 27.76 7.36
C GLU A 713 -52.49 27.09 6.72
N PRO A 714 -51.45 27.83 6.32
CA PRO A 714 -50.26 27.30 5.65
C PRO A 714 -49.53 26.21 6.42
N ASP A 715 -49.69 26.06 7.71
CA ASP A 715 -49.10 25.06 8.59
C ASP A 715 -49.72 23.66 8.45
N ASN A 716 -51.02 23.55 8.09
CA ASN A 716 -51.68 22.26 7.91
C ASN A 716 -51.28 21.58 6.59
N VAL A 717 -51.14 22.34 5.51
CA VAL A 717 -50.71 21.85 4.20
C VAL A 717 -49.29 21.34 4.27
N ARG A 718 -48.38 21.99 5.01
CA ARG A 718 -46.99 21.58 5.21
C ARG A 718 -46.89 20.31 6.05
N LYS A 719 -47.66 20.16 7.10
CA LYS A 719 -47.73 18.95 7.93
C LYS A 719 -48.30 17.75 7.17
N GLN A 720 -49.21 17.96 6.25
CA GLN A 720 -49.78 16.94 5.39
C GLN A 720 -48.75 16.49 4.33
N ALA A 721 -48.09 17.42 3.66
CA ALA A 721 -47.00 17.10 2.69
C ALA A 721 -45.81 16.41 3.32
N ASP A 722 -45.50 16.67 4.57
CA ASP A 722 -44.43 16.00 5.31
C ASP A 722 -44.83 14.57 5.74
N ARG A 723 -46.11 14.34 6.11
CA ARG A 723 -46.63 12.97 6.34
C ARG A 723 -46.65 12.15 5.05
N GLU A 724 -47.16 12.68 3.97
CA GLU A 724 -47.15 11.99 2.67
C GLU A 724 -45.75 11.62 2.20
N PHE A 725 -44.75 12.49 2.47
CA PHE A 725 -43.35 12.21 2.18
C PHE A 725 -42.83 11.05 3.02
N LEU A 726 -43.09 11.00 4.32
CA LEU A 726 -42.66 9.91 5.20
C LEU A 726 -43.36 8.60 4.84
N ASP A 727 -44.64 8.59 4.54
CA ASP A 727 -45.38 7.41 4.12
C ASP A 727 -44.85 6.83 2.79
N LYS A 728 -44.48 7.70 1.85
CA LYS A 728 -43.86 7.29 0.58
C LYS A 728 -42.47 6.70 0.81
N LEU A 729 -41.68 7.33 1.68
CA LEU A 729 -40.35 6.86 2.04
C LEU A 729 -40.40 5.49 2.71
N ASP A 730 -41.28 5.29 3.68
CA ASP A 730 -41.47 4.05 4.41
C ASP A 730 -41.90 2.91 3.48
N ARG A 731 -42.75 3.19 2.51
CA ARG A 731 -43.19 2.23 1.49
C ARG A 731 -42.00 1.77 0.66
N ILE A 732 -41.19 2.68 0.13
CA ILE A 732 -40.00 2.36 -0.68
C ILE A 732 -39.01 1.54 0.14
N ILE A 733 -38.78 1.91 1.40
CA ILE A 733 -37.85 1.17 2.27
C ILE A 733 -38.36 -0.26 2.52
N LEU A 734 -39.66 -0.42 2.78
CA LEU A 734 -40.25 -1.74 3.05
C LEU A 734 -40.27 -2.65 1.82
N GLU A 735 -40.51 -2.10 0.63
CA GLU A 735 -40.46 -2.83 -0.65
C GLU A 735 -39.07 -3.35 -1.01
N HIS A 736 -38.02 -2.59 -0.68
CA HIS A 736 -36.63 -2.90 -1.01
C HIS A 736 -35.76 -3.31 0.17
N LEU A 737 -36.34 -3.69 1.29
CA LEU A 737 -35.66 -3.89 2.58
C LEU A 737 -34.57 -4.98 2.52
N GLN A 738 -34.74 -6.00 1.67
CA GLN A 738 -33.81 -7.11 1.46
C GLN A 738 -32.67 -6.76 0.50
N ASP A 739 -32.81 -5.68 -0.27
CA ASP A 739 -31.84 -5.28 -1.26
C ASP A 739 -30.61 -4.65 -0.59
N GLU A 740 -29.44 -5.26 -0.77
CA GLU A 740 -28.17 -4.74 -0.27
C GLU A 740 -27.81 -3.38 -0.88
N SER A 741 -28.29 -3.11 -2.10
CA SER A 741 -28.06 -1.85 -2.83
C SER A 741 -28.96 -0.68 -2.36
N LEU A 742 -29.88 -0.92 -1.42
CA LEU A 742 -30.72 0.15 -0.85
C LEU A 742 -29.88 1.15 -0.06
N ASP A 743 -29.45 2.17 -0.75
CA ASP A 743 -28.65 3.28 -0.22
C ASP A 743 -29.36 4.63 -0.37
N VAL A 744 -28.74 5.70 0.08
CA VAL A 744 -29.28 7.07 0.01
C VAL A 744 -29.46 7.53 -1.44
N ASN A 745 -28.62 7.07 -2.38
CA ASN A 745 -28.71 7.44 -3.79
C ASN A 745 -29.92 6.75 -4.45
N PHE A 746 -30.19 5.51 -4.07
CA PHE A 746 -31.37 4.78 -4.48
C PHE A 746 -32.64 5.52 -4.03
N LEU A 747 -32.73 5.86 -2.74
CA LEU A 747 -33.88 6.60 -2.19
C LEU A 747 -34.06 7.98 -2.83
N ALA A 748 -32.98 8.67 -3.13
CA ALA A 748 -33.02 9.98 -3.79
C ALA A 748 -33.57 9.88 -5.22
N ARG A 749 -33.26 8.84 -5.96
CA ARG A 749 -33.80 8.58 -7.30
C ARG A 749 -35.29 8.27 -7.26
N GLU A 750 -35.71 7.35 -6.40
CA GLU A 750 -37.12 6.94 -6.27
C GLU A 750 -38.03 8.07 -5.79
N LEU A 751 -37.49 8.97 -4.98
CA LEU A 751 -38.22 10.16 -4.50
C LEU A 751 -38.05 11.37 -5.43
N CYS A 752 -37.34 11.23 -6.57
CA CYS A 752 -37.04 12.31 -7.52
C CYS A 752 -36.43 13.56 -6.85
N MET A 753 -35.50 13.33 -5.89
CA MET A 753 -34.85 14.39 -5.10
C MET A 753 -33.32 14.34 -5.25
N SER A 754 -32.65 15.47 -5.03
CA SER A 754 -31.20 15.45 -4.87
C SER A 754 -30.81 14.83 -3.53
N TYR A 755 -29.62 14.19 -3.47
CA TYR A 755 -29.03 13.64 -2.24
C TYR A 755 -29.07 14.63 -1.06
N SER A 756 -28.65 15.87 -1.31
CA SER A 756 -28.61 16.93 -0.29
C SER A 756 -29.99 17.33 0.21
N THR A 757 -30.99 17.37 -0.68
CA THR A 757 -32.39 17.69 -0.34
C THR A 757 -32.99 16.57 0.50
N LEU A 758 -32.81 15.31 0.10
CA LEU A 758 -33.28 14.16 0.86
C LEU A 758 -32.65 14.12 2.25
N HIS A 759 -31.32 14.27 2.32
CA HIS A 759 -30.60 14.24 3.60
C HIS A 759 -31.07 15.33 4.57
N ARG A 760 -31.21 16.56 4.08
CA ARG A 760 -31.68 17.69 4.89
C ARG A 760 -33.13 17.50 5.36
N ARG A 761 -34.03 17.04 4.46
CA ARG A 761 -35.45 16.84 4.77
C ARG A 761 -35.63 15.69 5.77
N MET A 762 -34.94 14.60 5.60
CA MET A 762 -34.94 13.47 6.53
C MET A 762 -34.43 13.87 7.92
N LYS A 763 -33.31 14.58 8.00
CA LYS A 763 -32.77 15.04 9.28
C LYS A 763 -33.71 16.01 9.99
N ALA A 764 -34.41 16.86 9.23
CA ALA A 764 -35.41 17.79 9.77
C ALA A 764 -36.67 17.08 10.32
N LEU A 765 -37.16 16.05 9.61
CA LEU A 765 -38.41 15.34 9.95
C LEU A 765 -38.22 14.20 10.95
N THR A 766 -37.12 13.47 10.88
CA THR A 766 -36.87 12.23 11.65
C THR A 766 -35.75 12.36 12.68
N GLY A 767 -34.95 13.42 12.61
CA GLY A 767 -33.74 13.58 13.42
C GLY A 767 -32.60 12.69 13.01
N MET A 768 -32.75 11.78 12.00
CA MET A 768 -31.80 10.75 11.60
C MET A 768 -31.24 10.99 10.21
N THR A 769 -30.08 10.38 9.93
CA THR A 769 -29.58 10.26 8.56
C THR A 769 -30.37 9.21 7.78
N ALA A 770 -30.41 9.29 6.46
CA ALA A 770 -31.13 8.34 5.63
C ALA A 770 -30.66 6.88 5.86
N ASN A 771 -29.36 6.64 5.95
CA ASN A 771 -28.80 5.32 6.28
C ASN A 771 -29.18 4.87 7.71
N GLY A 772 -29.26 5.79 8.65
CA GLY A 772 -29.72 5.51 10.00
C GLY A 772 -31.18 5.08 10.03
N TYR A 773 -32.02 5.75 9.23
CA TYR A 773 -33.44 5.46 9.12
C TYR A 773 -33.70 4.10 8.45
N VAL A 774 -33.04 3.78 7.33
CA VAL A 774 -33.10 2.46 6.68
C VAL A 774 -32.64 1.36 7.65
N ARG A 775 -31.53 1.58 8.36
CA ARG A 775 -31.02 0.62 9.34
C ARG A 775 -32.03 0.35 10.46
N LYS A 776 -32.73 1.36 10.94
CA LYS A 776 -33.77 1.20 11.96
C LYS A 776 -34.93 0.32 11.48
N HIS A 777 -35.39 0.50 10.25
CA HIS A 777 -36.43 -0.36 9.63
C HIS A 777 -35.93 -1.78 9.43
N ARG A 778 -34.69 -1.99 8.98
CA ARG A 778 -34.08 -3.32 8.89
C ARG A 778 -33.99 -4.03 10.23
N LEU A 779 -33.61 -3.31 11.29
CA LEU A 779 -33.53 -3.89 12.64
C LEU A 779 -34.91 -4.18 13.24
N ALA A 780 -35.93 -3.34 12.98
CA ALA A 780 -37.30 -3.60 13.39
C ALA A 780 -37.87 -4.86 12.73
N LYS A 781 -37.61 -5.06 11.44
CA LYS A 781 -37.95 -6.28 10.72
C LYS A 781 -37.21 -7.49 11.26
N ALA A 782 -35.91 -7.35 11.54
CA ALA A 782 -35.09 -8.39 12.11
C ALA A 782 -35.61 -8.86 13.48
N MET A 783 -36.07 -7.97 14.33
CA MET A 783 -36.70 -8.30 15.62
C MET A 783 -37.94 -9.17 15.44
N GLN A 784 -38.76 -8.90 14.43
CA GLN A 784 -39.95 -9.70 14.12
C GLN A 784 -39.56 -11.11 13.66
N LEU A 785 -38.57 -11.21 12.76
CA LEU A 785 -38.11 -12.49 12.21
C LEU A 785 -37.42 -13.36 13.27
N LEU A 786 -36.63 -12.79 14.16
CA LEU A 786 -36.01 -13.51 15.28
C LEU A 786 -37.09 -14.11 16.21
N ARG A 787 -38.12 -13.31 16.56
CA ARG A 787 -39.26 -13.79 17.37
C ARG A 787 -40.08 -14.86 16.69
N SER A 788 -40.05 -14.95 15.36
CA SER A 788 -40.70 -16.05 14.61
C SER A 788 -39.83 -17.31 14.45
N GLY A 789 -38.65 -17.33 15.08
CA GLY A 789 -37.79 -18.53 15.19
C GLY A 789 -36.77 -18.71 14.06
N HIS A 790 -36.51 -17.66 13.26
CA HIS A 790 -35.46 -17.73 12.23
C HIS A 790 -34.05 -17.58 12.83
N SER A 791 -33.07 -18.23 12.23
CA SER A 791 -31.69 -18.15 12.70
C SER A 791 -31.07 -16.77 12.48
N VAL A 792 -30.11 -16.37 13.31
CA VAL A 792 -29.43 -15.07 13.26
C VAL A 792 -28.79 -14.82 11.86
N THR A 793 -28.24 -15.87 11.25
CA THR A 793 -27.60 -15.78 9.93
C THR A 793 -28.63 -15.55 8.82
N GLU A 794 -29.75 -16.27 8.84
CA GLU A 794 -30.85 -16.09 7.89
C GLU A 794 -31.46 -14.69 8.02
N VAL A 795 -31.74 -14.23 9.25
CA VAL A 795 -32.30 -12.90 9.52
C VAL A 795 -31.38 -11.81 9.04
N SER A 796 -30.06 -11.96 9.23
CA SER A 796 -29.08 -11.00 8.72
C SER A 796 -29.19 -10.83 7.20
N ALA A 797 -29.28 -11.93 6.44
CA ALA A 797 -29.44 -11.92 4.99
C ALA A 797 -30.82 -11.39 4.56
N MET A 798 -31.91 -11.85 5.20
CA MET A 798 -33.29 -11.43 4.89
C MET A 798 -33.55 -9.95 5.16
N CYS A 799 -32.75 -9.30 6.01
CA CYS A 799 -32.84 -7.88 6.32
C CYS A 799 -31.78 -7.03 5.58
N GLY A 800 -31.08 -7.58 4.59
CA GLY A 800 -30.14 -6.85 3.75
C GLY A 800 -28.87 -6.37 4.48
N PHE A 801 -28.36 -7.14 5.45
CA PHE A 801 -27.08 -6.87 6.09
C PHE A 801 -25.96 -7.69 5.43
N ASN A 802 -24.89 -7.06 5.00
CA ASN A 802 -23.77 -7.68 4.28
C ASN A 802 -23.01 -8.73 5.11
N THR A 803 -23.03 -8.63 6.44
CA THR A 803 -22.40 -9.62 7.31
C THR A 803 -23.15 -9.82 8.63
N PRO A 804 -23.26 -11.07 9.13
CA PRO A 804 -23.91 -11.35 10.43
C PRO A 804 -23.22 -10.66 11.61
N SER A 805 -21.92 -10.44 11.55
CA SER A 805 -21.17 -9.75 12.59
C SER A 805 -21.52 -8.26 12.68
N TYR A 806 -21.72 -7.60 11.55
CA TYR A 806 -22.17 -6.22 11.51
C TYR A 806 -23.61 -6.09 11.97
N PHE A 807 -24.48 -7.01 11.53
CA PHE A 807 -25.85 -7.10 12.01
C PHE A 807 -25.94 -7.24 13.54
N THR A 808 -25.20 -8.20 14.12
CA THR A 808 -25.19 -8.43 15.58
C THR A 808 -24.80 -7.19 16.36
N ARG A 809 -23.77 -6.47 15.89
CA ARG A 809 -23.32 -5.22 16.53
C ARG A 809 -24.37 -4.12 16.45
N CYS A 810 -25.01 -3.93 15.29
CA CYS A 810 -26.05 -2.93 15.11
C CYS A 810 -27.29 -3.27 15.95
N PHE A 811 -27.68 -4.53 15.99
CA PHE A 811 -28.82 -5.02 16.75
C PHE A 811 -28.62 -4.83 18.26
N LYS A 812 -27.44 -5.19 18.77
CA LYS A 812 -27.10 -4.98 20.20
C LYS A 812 -27.04 -3.49 20.55
N SER A 813 -26.55 -2.65 19.64
CA SER A 813 -26.54 -1.19 19.85
C SER A 813 -27.92 -0.57 19.91
N GLU A 814 -28.91 -1.10 19.16
CA GLU A 814 -30.28 -0.57 19.10
C GLU A 814 -31.17 -1.12 20.24
N TYR A 815 -31.07 -2.43 20.54
CA TYR A 815 -31.99 -3.09 21.47
C TYR A 815 -31.34 -3.51 22.80
N GLY A 816 -30.02 -3.38 22.95
CA GLY A 816 -29.30 -3.71 24.18
C GLY A 816 -29.04 -5.22 24.41
N VAL A 817 -29.64 -6.09 23.57
CA VAL A 817 -29.54 -7.56 23.66
C VAL A 817 -28.92 -8.14 22.38
N LEU A 818 -28.37 -9.33 22.47
CA LEU A 818 -27.86 -10.03 21.29
C LEU A 818 -29.00 -10.62 20.46
N PRO A 819 -28.90 -10.70 19.11
CA PRO A 819 -29.89 -11.36 18.27
C PRO A 819 -30.17 -12.82 18.64
N SER A 820 -29.19 -13.50 19.26
CA SER A 820 -29.32 -14.89 19.73
C SER A 820 -30.05 -15.03 21.07
N GLU A 821 -30.36 -13.90 21.73
CA GLU A 821 -31.07 -13.85 23.01
C GLU A 821 -32.56 -13.51 22.85
N VAL A 822 -32.99 -13.23 21.60
CA VAL A 822 -34.38 -12.91 21.23
C VAL A 822 -35.10 -14.16 20.79
#